data_49d6d1bd2309d5c63d26fa4e85f1c422
#
_entry.id   49d6d1bd2309d5c63d26fa4e85f1c422
#
_cell.length_a   1.000
_cell.length_b   1.000
_cell.length_c   1.000
_cell.angle_alpha   90.00
_cell.angle_beta   90.00
_cell.angle_gamma   90.00
#
_symmetry.space_group_name_H-M   'P 1'
#
loop_
_entity.id
_entity.type
_entity.pdbx_description
1 polymer ?
#
loop_
_entity_poly.entity_id
_entity_poly.type
_entity_poly.pdbx_seq_one_letter_code
_entity_poly.pdbx_strand_id
1 'polypeptide(L)'
;MTLKELPIGKTATVRTVGGEGALRQHFLDMGIIPGAEVTMVKYAPMGDPVEVRIHSYELTLRLADAGRIAIDEMRDAVKEKEQPDAKAIPHPGFGEGGKYHNKAEEHPLPEGELLSFALAGNQNCGKTTLFNQLTGSNQHVGNFPGVTVDRKDGEIRGQKNTLVTDLPGIYSMSPYSSEEIVTRNFVLNEHPRGIINIVDATNIERNLYLTMQLMELDVPMVLALNMMDEVRENGGSVLVNQMEERLGIPVIPISAAKNEGIDELVAHAVHVAKYQEKPGRKDFCEANDHGGAVHRALHAIMHLIEDHAARADIPVRFAASKLAEGDALILEQLALDENEKEMLEHIVCQMETERGLDRAAAIADMRFNFIEKVCRETVVKPKESREHVRSTKIDRVLTGKYTALPCFAGIMAAVFFLTFHVIGASLQSVLEVLIGKLTELVDSAMTAWGVNPVLHSLVIDGIFNGVGSVLSFLPIIVTLFFFLSILEDSGYMARVAFVMDKLLRKIGLSGRSIVPMLVGFGCTVPGVMASRTLPSERDRKMTILLTPFMSCSAKLPIYAFFTAAFFPKYSALVMVLLYFGGIFMAVLMAMLMQGTLFQGEAVPFVMELPNYRMPGAKNVGQLLWDKAKDFLQRAFTVIFVATIVIWFLQTFGTHLNVVEDSKDSILAVVSGRLAPVFRPLGFGDWRVSTALLTGFMAKESVVSTLSVLFGTTAQLTEILTPVSALSLLVFCLLYTPCVAAVASIKRELGGRWAAGVVVSQCVNRLGWQLLSYMAFALLVWHVKKNIK
;
A
#
# COMPACT_ATOMS: atom_id res chain seq x y z
N MET A 1 -23.41 -27.38 6.45
CA MET A 1 -23.48 -25.98 6.86
C MET A 1 -22.24 -25.27 6.35
N THR A 2 -22.33 -23.99 6.02
CA THR A 2 -21.16 -23.20 5.57
C THR A 2 -20.73 -22.21 6.65
N LEU A 3 -19.48 -21.78 6.61
CA LEU A 3 -18.95 -20.77 7.57
C LEU A 3 -19.75 -19.45 7.54
N LYS A 4 -20.36 -19.12 6.40
CA LYS A 4 -21.28 -17.96 6.26
C LYS A 4 -22.49 -18.04 7.20
N GLU A 5 -22.93 -19.24 7.55
CA GLU A 5 -24.12 -19.50 8.38
C GLU A 5 -23.80 -19.61 9.86
N LEU A 6 -22.50 -19.55 10.25
CA LEU A 6 -22.08 -19.65 11.63
C LEU A 6 -22.45 -18.37 12.39
N PRO A 7 -23.22 -18.46 13.52
CA PRO A 7 -23.58 -17.29 14.31
C PRO A 7 -22.38 -16.72 15.08
N ILE A 8 -22.44 -15.42 15.40
CA ILE A 8 -21.43 -14.74 16.22
C ILE A 8 -21.30 -15.44 17.58
N GLY A 9 -20.05 -15.67 18.03
CA GLY A 9 -19.71 -16.32 19.29
C GLY A 9 -19.83 -17.85 19.28
N LYS A 10 -20.12 -18.45 18.14
CA LYS A 10 -20.09 -19.91 17.97
C LYS A 10 -18.80 -20.35 17.28
N THR A 11 -18.36 -21.55 17.64
CA THR A 11 -17.21 -22.25 17.05
C THR A 11 -17.70 -23.45 16.27
N ALA A 12 -17.05 -23.74 15.16
CA ALA A 12 -17.29 -24.93 14.35
C ALA A 12 -15.98 -25.50 13.83
N THR A 13 -15.99 -26.77 13.42
CA THR A 13 -14.83 -27.42 12.78
C THR A 13 -14.95 -27.29 11.26
N VAL A 14 -13.88 -26.89 10.60
CA VAL A 14 -13.80 -26.82 9.13
C VAL A 14 -13.80 -28.26 8.58
N ARG A 15 -14.75 -28.56 7.71
CA ARG A 15 -14.83 -29.86 7.04
C ARG A 15 -14.10 -29.86 5.71
N THR A 16 -14.39 -28.90 4.86
CA THR A 16 -13.75 -28.73 3.55
C THR A 16 -13.60 -27.27 3.19
N VAL A 17 -12.52 -26.95 2.50
CA VAL A 17 -12.25 -25.62 1.95
C VAL A 17 -12.50 -25.68 0.45
N GLY A 18 -13.58 -25.09 0.00
CA GLY A 18 -13.95 -25.02 -1.41
C GLY A 18 -13.23 -23.86 -2.14
N GLY A 19 -13.41 -23.81 -3.45
CA GLY A 19 -12.73 -22.92 -4.36
C GLY A 19 -11.61 -23.61 -5.13
N GLU A 20 -11.00 -22.90 -6.07
CA GLU A 20 -9.93 -23.43 -6.92
C GLU A 20 -8.77 -22.45 -7.02
N GLY A 21 -7.59 -22.93 -7.39
CA GLY A 21 -6.41 -22.12 -7.68
C GLY A 21 -5.86 -21.34 -6.49
N ALA A 22 -5.25 -20.19 -6.77
CA ALA A 22 -4.49 -19.39 -5.81
C ALA A 22 -5.31 -18.91 -4.60
N LEU A 23 -6.62 -18.65 -4.76
CA LEU A 23 -7.47 -18.23 -3.64
C LEU A 23 -7.63 -19.32 -2.59
N ARG A 24 -7.88 -20.56 -3.04
CA ARG A 24 -8.02 -21.70 -2.14
C ARG A 24 -6.71 -21.98 -1.42
N GLN A 25 -5.59 -21.95 -2.15
CA GLN A 25 -4.26 -22.07 -1.55
C GLN A 25 -4.04 -21.01 -0.49
N HIS A 26 -4.43 -19.76 -0.76
CA HIS A 26 -4.31 -18.68 0.21
C HIS A 26 -5.12 -18.92 1.50
N PHE A 27 -6.32 -19.51 1.43
CA PHE A 27 -7.07 -19.90 2.64
C PHE A 27 -6.33 -20.97 3.44
N LEU A 28 -5.78 -21.97 2.78
CA LEU A 28 -5.00 -23.03 3.42
C LEU A 28 -3.73 -22.46 4.08
N ASP A 29 -3.00 -21.60 3.38
CA ASP A 29 -1.81 -20.91 3.90
C ASP A 29 -2.14 -20.01 5.11
N MET A 30 -3.40 -19.55 5.19
CA MET A 30 -3.93 -18.78 6.33
C MET A 30 -4.50 -19.66 7.44
N GLY A 31 -4.26 -20.97 7.41
CA GLY A 31 -4.67 -21.90 8.47
C GLY A 31 -6.13 -22.32 8.42
N ILE A 32 -6.90 -21.95 7.40
CA ILE A 32 -8.24 -22.50 7.20
C ILE A 32 -8.07 -23.87 6.54
N ILE A 33 -7.82 -24.88 7.36
CA ILE A 33 -7.58 -26.25 6.92
C ILE A 33 -8.69 -27.19 7.43
N PRO A 34 -8.97 -28.30 6.76
CA PRO A 34 -9.89 -29.30 7.29
C PRO A 34 -9.46 -29.78 8.68
N GLY A 35 -10.39 -29.80 9.62
CA GLY A 35 -10.12 -30.15 11.03
C GLY A 35 -9.86 -28.91 11.94
N ALA A 36 -9.51 -27.75 11.39
CA ALA A 36 -9.29 -26.55 12.18
C ALA A 36 -10.59 -26.01 12.81
N GLU A 37 -10.48 -25.50 14.04
CA GLU A 37 -11.59 -24.82 14.72
C GLU A 37 -11.69 -23.37 14.28
N VAL A 38 -12.88 -22.94 13.88
CA VAL A 38 -13.14 -21.55 13.48
C VAL A 38 -14.26 -20.95 14.32
N THR A 39 -14.03 -19.76 14.89
CA THR A 39 -15.01 -19.02 15.69
C THR A 39 -15.43 -17.74 14.96
N MET A 40 -16.73 -17.50 14.84
CA MET A 40 -17.26 -16.25 14.28
C MET A 40 -17.16 -15.13 15.31
N VAL A 41 -16.36 -14.10 15.04
CA VAL A 41 -16.12 -12.98 15.97
C VAL A 41 -17.13 -11.85 15.75
N LYS A 42 -17.14 -11.27 14.54
CA LYS A 42 -18.07 -10.16 14.20
C LYS A 42 -18.25 -10.01 12.69
N TYR A 43 -19.27 -9.24 12.33
CA TYR A 43 -19.47 -8.78 10.94
C TYR A 43 -19.01 -7.33 10.80
N ALA A 44 -18.53 -6.96 9.61
CA ALA A 44 -18.37 -5.55 9.26
C ALA A 44 -19.71 -4.79 9.38
N PRO A 45 -19.71 -3.46 9.56
CA PRO A 45 -20.93 -2.66 9.77
C PRO A 45 -22.01 -2.88 8.72
N MET A 46 -21.62 -3.15 7.47
CA MET A 46 -22.53 -3.44 6.37
C MET A 46 -22.87 -4.93 6.22
N GLY A 47 -22.45 -5.77 7.16
CA GLY A 47 -22.69 -7.21 7.19
C GLY A 47 -21.72 -8.05 6.36
N ASP A 48 -20.75 -7.47 5.69
CA ASP A 48 -19.72 -8.11 4.88
C ASP A 48 -18.53 -7.16 4.74
N PRO A 49 -17.24 -7.59 4.96
CA PRO A 49 -16.78 -8.94 5.31
C PRO A 49 -17.08 -9.37 6.75
N VAL A 50 -16.71 -10.62 7.09
CA VAL A 50 -16.78 -11.20 8.43
C VAL A 50 -15.38 -11.33 9.03
N GLU A 51 -15.29 -11.26 10.35
CA GLU A 51 -14.07 -11.55 11.10
C GLU A 51 -14.24 -12.87 11.82
N VAL A 52 -13.29 -13.77 11.64
CA VAL A 52 -13.26 -15.09 12.24
C VAL A 52 -11.95 -15.29 12.99
N ARG A 53 -12.00 -16.04 14.10
CA ARG A 53 -10.82 -16.49 14.83
C ARG A 53 -10.53 -17.93 14.43
N ILE A 54 -9.27 -18.20 14.08
CA ILE A 54 -8.75 -19.51 13.76
C ILE A 54 -7.39 -19.66 14.44
N HIS A 55 -7.11 -20.83 15.03
CA HIS A 55 -5.96 -21.00 15.91
C HIS A 55 -5.91 -19.86 16.96
N SER A 56 -4.86 -19.08 17.03
CA SER A 56 -4.66 -17.97 17.99
C SER A 56 -4.86 -16.56 17.40
N TYR A 57 -5.30 -16.42 16.16
CA TYR A 57 -5.39 -15.12 15.47
C TYR A 57 -6.74 -14.88 14.77
N GLU A 58 -7.00 -13.62 14.44
CA GLU A 58 -8.23 -13.18 13.79
C GLU A 58 -7.95 -12.77 12.36
N LEU A 59 -8.81 -13.19 11.44
CA LEU A 59 -8.73 -12.84 10.04
C LEU A 59 -10.11 -12.45 9.49
N THR A 60 -10.09 -11.62 8.44
CA THR A 60 -11.32 -11.17 7.78
C THR A 60 -11.53 -11.92 6.47
N LEU A 61 -12.76 -12.34 6.22
CA LEU A 61 -13.20 -13.05 5.02
C LEU A 61 -14.45 -12.41 4.45
N ARG A 62 -14.59 -12.40 3.14
CA ARG A 62 -15.88 -12.05 2.50
C ARG A 62 -16.89 -13.15 2.74
N LEU A 63 -18.16 -12.78 2.88
CA LEU A 63 -19.27 -13.76 3.00
C LEU A 63 -19.35 -14.71 1.81
N ALA A 64 -18.99 -14.25 0.62
CA ALA A 64 -18.94 -15.10 -0.57
C ALA A 64 -17.87 -16.20 -0.42
N ASP A 65 -16.73 -15.88 0.18
CA ASP A 65 -15.62 -16.81 0.42
C ASP A 65 -15.93 -17.72 1.61
N ALA A 66 -16.50 -17.17 2.69
CA ALA A 66 -17.01 -17.96 3.82
C ALA A 66 -18.11 -18.97 3.41
N GLY A 67 -18.87 -18.66 2.37
CA GLY A 67 -19.87 -19.57 1.80
C GLY A 67 -19.27 -20.79 1.07
N ARG A 68 -17.97 -20.75 0.75
CA ARG A 68 -17.23 -21.88 0.11
C ARG A 68 -16.59 -22.82 1.13
N ILE A 69 -16.58 -22.44 2.41
CA ILE A 69 -15.99 -23.23 3.49
C ILE A 69 -17.10 -24.01 4.19
N ALA A 70 -17.08 -25.34 4.06
CA ALA A 70 -18.03 -26.20 4.76
C ALA A 70 -17.57 -26.44 6.20
N ILE A 71 -18.52 -26.43 7.14
CA ILE A 71 -18.26 -26.61 8.57
C ILE A 71 -19.20 -27.67 9.15
N ASP A 72 -18.73 -28.35 10.20
CA ASP A 72 -19.47 -29.35 10.99
C ASP A 72 -19.37 -28.96 12.48
N GLU A 73 -20.11 -29.64 13.35
CA GLU A 73 -20.00 -29.59 14.83
C GLU A 73 -20.03 -28.22 15.46
N MET A 74 -21.13 -27.47 15.19
CA MET A 74 -21.31 -26.14 15.81
C MET A 74 -21.47 -26.28 17.33
N ARG A 75 -20.64 -25.54 18.06
CA ARG A 75 -20.62 -25.52 19.53
C ARG A 75 -20.43 -24.09 20.09
N ASP A 76 -20.65 -23.92 21.37
CA ASP A 76 -20.31 -22.64 22.03
C ASP A 76 -18.80 -22.48 22.14
N ALA A 77 -18.29 -21.26 21.92
CA ALA A 77 -16.89 -20.96 22.08
C ALA A 77 -16.43 -21.23 23.52
N VAL A 78 -15.48 -22.11 23.70
CA VAL A 78 -14.89 -22.43 25.00
C VAL A 78 -13.82 -21.39 25.30
N LYS A 79 -13.86 -20.76 26.48
CA LYS A 79 -12.75 -19.91 26.94
C LYS A 79 -11.55 -20.81 27.24
N GLU A 80 -10.41 -20.50 26.63
CA GLU A 80 -9.15 -21.19 26.94
C GLU A 80 -8.83 -21.09 28.42
N LYS A 81 -8.38 -22.20 29.04
CA LYS A 81 -7.96 -22.22 30.43
C LYS A 81 -6.68 -21.42 30.60
N GLU A 82 -6.62 -20.56 31.61
CA GLU A 82 -5.40 -19.84 31.96
C GLU A 82 -4.25 -20.82 32.24
N GLN A 83 -3.10 -20.59 31.60
CA GLN A 83 -1.86 -21.32 31.88
C GLN A 83 -1.11 -20.64 33.05
N PRO A 84 -0.31 -21.37 33.83
CA PRO A 84 0.45 -20.79 34.94
C PRO A 84 1.53 -19.81 34.40
N ASP A 85 1.83 -18.78 35.21
CA ASP A 85 2.89 -17.78 34.87
C ASP A 85 4.23 -18.47 34.68
N ALA A 86 4.85 -18.33 33.50
CA ALA A 86 6.16 -18.82 33.20
C ALA A 86 7.22 -17.72 33.43
N LYS A 87 8.37 -18.11 33.98
CA LYS A 87 9.51 -17.19 34.13
C LYS A 87 10.24 -17.07 32.78
N ALA A 88 10.50 -15.86 32.35
CA ALA A 88 11.36 -15.61 31.20
C ALA A 88 12.79 -16.09 31.51
N ILE A 89 13.34 -16.92 30.62
CA ILE A 89 14.72 -17.38 30.67
C ILE A 89 15.51 -16.50 29.66
N PRO A 90 16.61 -15.84 30.10
CA PRO A 90 17.42 -15.06 29.17
C PRO A 90 18.06 -15.96 28.11
N HIS A 91 18.27 -15.45 26.91
CA HIS A 91 18.95 -16.17 25.83
C HIS A 91 20.42 -16.36 26.19
N PRO A 92 20.97 -17.57 26.01
CA PRO A 92 22.34 -17.91 26.48
C PRO A 92 23.45 -17.36 25.59
N GLY A 93 23.17 -16.73 24.46
CA GLY A 93 24.15 -16.26 23.48
C GLY A 93 24.83 -17.39 22.73
N PHE A 94 26.06 -17.15 22.19
CA PHE A 94 26.84 -18.17 21.47
C PHE A 94 27.35 -19.30 22.38
N GLY A 95 27.12 -19.24 23.69
CA GLY A 95 27.73 -20.09 24.69
C GLY A 95 27.13 -21.49 24.90
N GLU A 96 26.04 -21.83 24.20
CA GLU A 96 25.32 -23.12 24.38
C GLU A 96 26.01 -24.34 23.75
N GLY A 97 27.28 -24.30 23.55
CA GLY A 97 28.05 -25.50 23.18
C GLY A 97 27.78 -26.03 21.78
N GLY A 98 27.33 -25.19 20.87
CA GLY A 98 27.22 -25.51 19.45
C GLY A 98 26.05 -26.40 19.05
N LYS A 99 25.00 -26.49 19.88
CA LYS A 99 23.78 -27.24 19.48
C LYS A 99 23.11 -26.69 18.21
N TYR A 100 23.22 -25.39 17.93
CA TYR A 100 22.62 -24.69 16.78
C TYR A 100 23.64 -24.21 15.78
N HIS A 101 24.94 -24.21 16.13
CA HIS A 101 26.05 -23.90 15.29
C HIS A 101 26.86 -25.17 15.03
N ASN A 102 26.58 -25.86 13.94
CA ASN A 102 27.24 -27.14 13.63
C ASN A 102 28.60 -26.89 13.00
N LYS A 103 29.63 -26.82 13.85
CA LYS A 103 31.03 -26.60 13.43
C LYS A 103 31.55 -27.63 12.43
N ALA A 104 31.01 -28.86 12.40
CA ALA A 104 31.43 -29.91 11.48
C ALA A 104 30.98 -29.65 10.02
N GLU A 105 29.99 -28.76 9.82
CA GLU A 105 29.44 -28.38 8.50
C GLU A 105 29.77 -26.93 8.14
N GLU A 106 30.69 -26.29 8.85
CA GLU A 106 31.12 -24.93 8.58
C GLU A 106 31.88 -24.85 7.25
N HIS A 107 31.39 -24.03 6.33
CA HIS A 107 32.06 -23.67 5.09
C HIS A 107 32.28 -22.14 5.04
N PRO A 108 33.31 -21.62 5.77
CA PRO A 108 33.52 -20.19 5.91
C PRO A 108 33.76 -19.53 4.55
N LEU A 109 33.06 -18.44 4.29
CA LEU A 109 33.28 -17.61 3.13
C LEU A 109 34.63 -16.90 3.20
N PRO A 110 35.26 -16.55 2.05
CA PRO A 110 36.52 -15.80 2.02
C PRO A 110 36.40 -14.47 2.78
N GLU A 111 37.49 -14.05 3.42
CA GLU A 111 37.53 -12.75 4.11
C GLU A 111 37.29 -11.60 3.11
N GLY A 112 36.37 -10.72 3.45
CA GLY A 112 36.03 -9.55 2.64
C GLY A 112 34.87 -9.77 1.62
N GLU A 113 34.30 -10.97 1.55
CA GLU A 113 33.10 -11.22 0.74
C GLU A 113 31.90 -10.42 1.28
N LEU A 114 31.03 -9.95 0.36
CA LEU A 114 29.82 -9.23 0.70
C LEU A 114 28.78 -10.21 1.27
N LEU A 115 28.37 -9.98 2.51
CA LEU A 115 27.30 -10.73 3.15
C LEU A 115 25.95 -10.07 2.82
N SER A 116 25.20 -10.64 1.88
CA SER A 116 23.85 -10.19 1.51
C SER A 116 22.79 -10.90 2.35
N PHE A 117 21.90 -10.11 2.95
CA PHE A 117 20.80 -10.60 3.77
C PHE A 117 19.45 -10.24 3.17
N ALA A 118 18.55 -11.20 3.17
CA ALA A 118 17.14 -10.99 2.92
C ALA A 118 16.40 -10.81 4.26
N LEU A 119 15.75 -9.67 4.47
CA LEU A 119 14.86 -9.47 5.62
C LEU A 119 13.45 -9.88 5.24
N ALA A 120 13.00 -11.04 5.71
CA ALA A 120 11.72 -11.65 5.39
C ALA A 120 10.81 -11.76 6.63
N GLY A 121 9.51 -11.69 6.44
CA GLY A 121 8.53 -11.85 7.52
C GLY A 121 7.13 -11.43 7.10
N ASN A 122 6.15 -11.71 7.94
CA ASN A 122 4.75 -11.42 7.71
C ASN A 122 4.48 -9.89 7.67
N GLN A 123 3.32 -9.52 7.18
CA GLN A 123 2.86 -8.14 7.31
C GLN A 123 2.68 -7.80 8.80
N ASN A 124 3.00 -6.58 9.21
CA ASN A 124 2.89 -6.07 10.58
C ASN A 124 3.79 -6.74 11.64
N CYS A 125 4.72 -7.62 11.29
CA CYS A 125 5.67 -8.23 12.25
C CYS A 125 6.76 -7.26 12.75
N GLY A 126 6.80 -6.02 12.27
CA GLY A 126 7.81 -5.01 12.65
C GLY A 126 9.05 -4.96 11.74
N LYS A 127 8.97 -5.53 10.53
CA LYS A 127 10.06 -5.63 9.56
C LYS A 127 10.72 -4.29 9.22
N THR A 128 9.94 -3.29 8.84
CA THR A 128 10.46 -1.94 8.53
C THR A 128 11.10 -1.26 9.74
N THR A 129 10.58 -1.50 10.94
CA THR A 129 11.19 -0.99 12.17
C THR A 129 12.55 -1.62 12.40
N LEU A 130 12.66 -2.94 12.24
CA LEU A 130 13.94 -3.66 12.36
C LEU A 130 14.93 -3.20 11.27
N PHE A 131 14.48 -3.08 10.02
CA PHE A 131 15.33 -2.59 8.92
C PHE A 131 15.92 -1.21 9.22
N ASN A 132 15.10 -0.29 9.74
CA ASN A 132 15.55 1.05 10.14
C ASN A 132 16.53 1.02 11.33
N GLN A 133 16.40 0.08 12.25
CA GLN A 133 17.37 -0.09 13.34
C GLN A 133 18.70 -0.65 12.82
N LEU A 134 18.67 -1.64 11.93
CA LEU A 134 19.84 -2.26 11.33
C LEU A 134 20.63 -1.28 10.46
N THR A 135 19.96 -0.50 9.59
CA THR A 135 20.61 0.29 8.53
C THR A 135 20.72 1.79 8.84
N GLY A 136 19.80 2.34 9.61
CA GLY A 136 19.78 3.77 9.94
C GLY A 136 19.49 4.66 8.73
N SER A 137 20.37 5.64 8.47
CA SER A 137 20.22 6.59 7.35
C SER A 137 20.84 6.10 6.03
N ASN A 138 21.56 4.99 6.04
CA ASN A 138 22.27 4.43 4.88
C ASN A 138 21.35 3.49 4.09
N GLN A 139 20.30 4.04 3.47
CA GLN A 139 19.32 3.28 2.73
C GLN A 139 19.27 3.72 1.27
N HIS A 140 19.20 2.76 0.37
CA HIS A 140 18.92 2.97 -1.06
C HIS A 140 17.51 2.48 -1.37
N VAL A 141 16.70 3.34 -1.98
CA VAL A 141 15.31 3.03 -2.35
C VAL A 141 15.22 2.93 -3.87
N GLY A 142 14.72 1.81 -4.34
CA GLY A 142 14.47 1.52 -5.75
C GLY A 142 13.20 0.70 -5.93
N ASN A 143 13.04 0.07 -7.07
CA ASN A 143 11.98 -0.93 -7.29
C ASN A 143 12.64 -2.27 -7.61
N PHE A 144 11.97 -3.36 -7.26
CA PHE A 144 12.38 -4.68 -7.72
C PHE A 144 12.27 -4.76 -9.26
N PRO A 145 13.17 -5.50 -9.93
CA PRO A 145 13.15 -5.59 -11.40
C PRO A 145 11.80 -6.09 -11.94
N GLY A 146 11.27 -5.38 -12.93
CA GLY A 146 10.03 -5.77 -13.65
C GLY A 146 8.72 -5.54 -12.91
N VAL A 147 8.75 -5.05 -11.67
CA VAL A 147 7.55 -4.78 -10.85
C VAL A 147 7.62 -3.41 -10.18
N THR A 148 6.50 -2.95 -9.67
CA THR A 148 6.39 -1.65 -8.99
C THR A 148 6.43 -1.77 -7.47
N VAL A 149 7.00 -2.85 -6.96
CA VAL A 149 7.22 -3.07 -5.53
C VAL A 149 8.52 -2.37 -5.13
N ASP A 150 8.47 -1.58 -4.07
CA ASP A 150 9.63 -0.84 -3.58
C ASP A 150 10.70 -1.81 -3.04
N ARG A 151 11.96 -1.62 -3.43
CA ARG A 151 13.15 -2.29 -2.90
C ARG A 151 13.91 -1.31 -2.02
N LYS A 152 14.25 -1.73 -0.83
CA LYS A 152 15.10 -0.98 0.09
C LYS A 152 16.30 -1.81 0.46
N ASP A 153 17.46 -1.28 0.16
CA ASP A 153 18.74 -1.89 0.50
C ASP A 153 19.49 -0.98 1.48
N GLY A 154 20.28 -1.56 2.39
CA GLY A 154 21.13 -0.79 3.31
C GLY A 154 22.21 -1.62 3.95
N GLU A 155 23.31 -0.98 4.35
CA GLU A 155 24.38 -1.61 5.11
C GLU A 155 24.01 -1.74 6.59
N ILE A 156 24.38 -2.85 7.23
CA ILE A 156 24.21 -3.04 8.68
C ILE A 156 25.21 -2.15 9.42
N ARG A 157 24.70 -1.36 10.35
CA ARG A 157 25.52 -0.48 11.18
C ARG A 157 26.59 -1.26 11.93
N GLY A 158 27.83 -0.77 11.88
CA GLY A 158 28.96 -1.39 12.59
C GLY A 158 29.52 -2.65 11.94
N GLN A 159 28.91 -3.16 10.88
CA GLN A 159 29.40 -4.30 10.11
C GLN A 159 29.81 -3.86 8.71
N LYS A 160 31.08 -4.11 8.37
CA LYS A 160 31.58 -3.84 6.99
C LYS A 160 31.19 -4.98 6.06
N ASN A 161 31.01 -4.65 4.78
CA ASN A 161 30.69 -5.62 3.72
C ASN A 161 29.40 -6.41 4.01
N THR A 162 28.37 -5.72 4.49
CA THR A 162 27.04 -6.29 4.70
C THR A 162 26.01 -5.50 3.91
N LEU A 163 25.00 -6.19 3.34
CA LEU A 163 23.89 -5.58 2.64
C LEU A 163 22.59 -6.26 3.09
N VAL A 164 21.63 -5.50 3.60
CA VAL A 164 20.30 -6.01 3.94
C VAL A 164 19.29 -5.47 2.94
N THR A 165 18.50 -6.35 2.34
CA THR A 165 17.37 -6.02 1.48
C THR A 165 16.06 -6.25 2.24
N ASP A 166 15.22 -5.19 2.38
CA ASP A 166 13.88 -5.29 2.96
C ASP A 166 12.93 -5.88 1.92
N LEU A 167 12.47 -7.12 2.15
CA LEU A 167 11.52 -7.80 1.28
C LEU A 167 10.08 -7.41 1.65
N PRO A 168 9.12 -7.46 0.72
CA PRO A 168 7.70 -7.28 1.02
C PRO A 168 7.23 -8.20 2.14
N GLY A 169 6.23 -7.74 2.90
CA GLY A 169 5.58 -8.59 3.91
C GLY A 169 4.66 -9.61 3.27
N ILE A 170 4.95 -10.89 3.45
CA ILE A 170 4.21 -12.00 2.86
C ILE A 170 3.78 -13.00 3.92
N TYR A 171 2.77 -13.80 3.61
CA TYR A 171 2.29 -14.85 4.51
C TYR A 171 2.76 -16.23 4.11
N SER A 172 3.05 -16.43 2.82
CA SER A 172 3.55 -17.69 2.27
C SER A 172 4.41 -17.45 1.03
N MET A 173 5.11 -18.44 0.57
CA MET A 173 5.88 -18.44 -0.69
C MET A 173 5.04 -18.89 -1.90
N SER A 174 3.71 -18.98 -1.74
CA SER A 174 2.79 -19.31 -2.82
C SER A 174 2.52 -18.09 -3.70
N PRO A 175 2.44 -18.22 -5.04
CA PRO A 175 2.36 -17.08 -5.95
C PRO A 175 0.95 -16.48 -6.03
N TYR A 176 0.47 -15.91 -4.94
CA TYR A 176 -0.86 -15.31 -4.83
C TYR A 176 -0.88 -13.82 -5.18
N SER A 177 0.12 -13.07 -4.69
CA SER A 177 0.27 -11.64 -4.97
C SER A 177 1.62 -11.34 -5.61
N SER A 178 1.77 -10.12 -6.16
CA SER A 178 3.06 -9.65 -6.69
C SER A 178 4.17 -9.60 -5.63
N GLU A 179 3.81 -9.38 -4.37
CA GLU A 179 4.73 -9.30 -3.24
C GLU A 179 5.35 -10.68 -2.94
N GLU A 180 4.55 -11.74 -2.96
CA GLU A 180 5.01 -13.12 -2.78
C GLU A 180 5.89 -13.60 -3.94
N ILE A 181 5.50 -13.26 -5.17
CA ILE A 181 6.31 -13.57 -6.37
C ILE A 181 7.67 -12.87 -6.30
N VAL A 182 7.70 -11.59 -5.89
CA VAL A 182 8.95 -10.81 -5.74
C VAL A 182 9.86 -11.42 -4.69
N THR A 183 9.32 -11.73 -3.51
CA THR A 183 10.10 -12.32 -2.41
C THR A 183 10.68 -13.68 -2.82
N ARG A 184 9.84 -14.54 -3.44
CA ARG A 184 10.27 -15.84 -3.94
C ARG A 184 11.39 -15.72 -4.97
N ASN A 185 11.20 -14.87 -5.99
CA ASN A 185 12.19 -14.66 -7.04
C ASN A 185 13.49 -14.06 -6.50
N PHE A 186 13.42 -13.18 -5.51
CA PHE A 186 14.61 -12.62 -4.87
C PHE A 186 15.43 -13.71 -4.20
N VAL A 187 14.80 -14.56 -3.39
CA VAL A 187 15.54 -15.61 -2.66
C VAL A 187 16.08 -16.67 -3.61
N LEU A 188 15.29 -17.10 -4.62
CA LEU A 188 15.69 -18.14 -5.57
C LEU A 188 16.74 -17.68 -6.61
N ASN A 189 16.72 -16.40 -7.04
CA ASN A 189 17.57 -15.94 -8.14
C ASN A 189 18.76 -15.09 -7.68
N GLU A 190 18.62 -14.30 -6.60
CA GLU A 190 19.71 -13.45 -6.09
C GLU A 190 20.56 -14.16 -5.02
N HIS A 191 20.15 -15.34 -4.55
CA HIS A 191 20.88 -16.20 -3.61
C HIS A 191 21.51 -15.44 -2.44
N PRO A 192 20.70 -14.82 -1.53
CA PRO A 192 21.23 -14.10 -0.39
C PRO A 192 22.09 -15.04 0.48
N ARG A 193 23.17 -14.51 1.05
CA ARG A 193 24.08 -15.27 1.93
C ARG A 193 23.45 -15.61 3.27
N GLY A 194 22.35 -14.93 3.62
CA GLY A 194 21.58 -15.23 4.83
C GLY A 194 20.17 -14.65 4.79
N ILE A 195 19.26 -15.22 5.56
CA ILE A 195 17.90 -14.73 5.77
C ILE A 195 17.74 -14.31 7.23
N ILE A 196 17.30 -13.08 7.46
CA ILE A 196 16.82 -12.63 8.76
C ILE A 196 15.29 -12.72 8.71
N ASN A 197 14.73 -13.79 9.29
CA ASN A 197 13.29 -13.98 9.35
C ASN A 197 12.74 -13.34 10.62
N ILE A 198 11.88 -12.32 10.47
CA ILE A 198 11.23 -11.64 11.60
C ILE A 198 9.84 -12.22 11.85
N VAL A 199 9.59 -12.62 13.07
CA VAL A 199 8.37 -13.27 13.56
C VAL A 199 7.76 -12.43 14.68
N ASP A 200 6.46 -12.17 14.62
CA ASP A 200 5.71 -11.55 15.70
C ASP A 200 5.45 -12.55 16.81
N ALA A 201 6.09 -12.35 17.97
CA ALA A 201 5.96 -13.22 19.13
C ALA A 201 4.53 -13.23 19.75
N THR A 202 3.71 -12.26 19.42
CA THR A 202 2.30 -12.23 19.86
C THR A 202 1.40 -13.13 19.01
N ASN A 203 1.86 -13.49 17.79
CA ASN A 203 1.15 -14.33 16.81
C ASN A 203 2.08 -15.39 16.20
N ILE A 204 2.81 -16.14 17.01
CA ILE A 204 3.86 -17.06 16.58
C ILE A 204 3.33 -18.12 15.62
N GLU A 205 2.22 -18.79 15.94
CA GLU A 205 1.65 -19.89 15.16
C GLU A 205 1.49 -19.53 13.70
N ARG A 206 0.99 -18.35 13.41
CA ARG A 206 0.80 -17.87 12.06
C ARG A 206 2.10 -17.52 11.35
N ASN A 207 3.02 -16.89 12.05
CA ASN A 207 4.27 -16.41 11.46
C ASN A 207 5.21 -17.57 11.14
N LEU A 208 5.21 -18.65 11.92
CA LEU A 208 6.01 -19.84 11.69
C LEU A 208 5.67 -20.56 10.38
N TYR A 209 4.49 -20.38 9.80
CA TYR A 209 4.15 -20.98 8.52
C TYR A 209 5.08 -20.51 7.38
N LEU A 210 5.35 -19.21 7.32
CA LEU A 210 6.37 -18.66 6.40
C LEU A 210 7.78 -19.11 6.78
N THR A 211 8.11 -19.13 8.07
CA THR A 211 9.41 -19.60 8.56
C THR A 211 9.75 -20.99 8.03
N MET A 212 8.79 -21.93 8.10
CA MET A 212 8.99 -23.29 7.61
C MET A 212 9.28 -23.31 6.10
N GLN A 213 8.57 -22.53 5.31
CA GLN A 213 8.83 -22.46 3.86
C GLN A 213 10.19 -21.82 3.53
N LEU A 214 10.64 -20.83 4.34
CA LEU A 214 11.98 -20.27 4.21
C LEU A 214 13.08 -21.28 4.57
N MET A 215 12.85 -22.13 5.56
CA MET A 215 13.78 -23.19 5.94
C MET A 215 13.93 -24.26 4.83
N GLU A 216 12.87 -24.55 4.07
CA GLU A 216 12.91 -25.45 2.92
C GLU A 216 13.81 -24.93 1.78
N LEU A 217 14.13 -23.62 1.75
CA LEU A 217 15.02 -23.00 0.75
C LEU A 217 16.51 -23.27 0.99
N ASP A 218 16.87 -23.89 2.11
CA ASP A 218 18.26 -24.27 2.42
C ASP A 218 19.27 -23.11 2.45
N VAL A 219 18.81 -21.89 2.73
CA VAL A 219 19.62 -20.70 2.90
C VAL A 219 19.94 -20.52 4.38
N PRO A 220 21.19 -20.13 4.77
CA PRO A 220 21.51 -19.77 6.15
C PRO A 220 20.51 -18.77 6.72
N MET A 221 19.95 -19.00 7.90
CA MET A 221 18.94 -18.13 8.46
C MET A 221 18.95 -18.01 9.96
N VAL A 222 18.46 -16.88 10.45
CA VAL A 222 18.18 -16.62 11.86
C VAL A 222 16.74 -16.18 12.02
N LEU A 223 16.11 -16.54 13.13
CA LEU A 223 14.75 -16.13 13.46
C LEU A 223 14.80 -15.00 14.49
N ALA A 224 14.36 -13.81 14.11
CA ALA A 224 14.21 -12.65 14.98
C ALA A 224 12.79 -12.66 15.59
N LEU A 225 12.67 -13.10 16.84
CA LEU A 225 11.42 -13.17 17.58
C LEU A 225 11.09 -11.79 18.16
N ASN A 226 10.32 -11.00 17.42
CA ASN A 226 10.02 -9.60 17.73
C ASN A 226 8.81 -9.43 18.66
N MET A 227 8.67 -8.23 19.24
CA MET A 227 7.60 -7.86 20.18
C MET A 227 7.64 -8.65 21.49
N MET A 228 8.83 -9.12 21.90
CA MET A 228 9.00 -9.81 23.16
C MET A 228 8.71 -8.95 24.38
N ASP A 229 8.77 -7.64 24.24
CA ASP A 229 8.31 -6.69 25.27
C ASP A 229 6.81 -6.81 25.51
N GLU A 230 5.99 -6.92 24.48
CA GLU A 230 4.54 -7.10 24.62
C GLU A 230 4.20 -8.47 25.23
N VAL A 231 4.88 -9.52 24.81
CA VAL A 231 4.70 -10.86 25.39
C VAL A 231 4.99 -10.84 26.88
N ARG A 232 6.12 -10.24 27.32
CA ARG A 232 6.52 -10.12 28.72
C ARG A 232 5.56 -9.26 29.53
N GLU A 233 5.13 -8.11 29.00
CA GLU A 233 4.16 -7.21 29.67
C GLU A 233 2.80 -7.87 29.91
N ASN A 234 2.42 -8.83 29.07
CA ASN A 234 1.18 -9.60 29.18
C ASN A 234 1.33 -10.91 30.00
N GLY A 235 2.49 -11.16 30.60
CA GLY A 235 2.75 -12.34 31.42
C GLY A 235 2.99 -13.62 30.64
N GLY A 236 3.24 -13.53 29.33
CA GLY A 236 3.66 -14.64 28.49
C GLY A 236 5.18 -14.83 28.48
N SER A 237 5.62 -15.95 27.93
CA SER A 237 7.03 -16.26 27.70
C SER A 237 7.20 -17.21 26.53
N VAL A 238 8.39 -17.21 25.94
CA VAL A 238 8.82 -18.18 24.93
C VAL A 238 10.06 -18.87 25.44
N LEU A 239 10.06 -20.19 25.42
CA LEU A 239 11.20 -21.03 25.75
C LEU A 239 12.14 -21.09 24.55
N VAL A 240 12.93 -20.03 24.36
CA VAL A 240 13.73 -19.77 23.14
C VAL A 240 14.63 -20.96 22.81
N ASN A 241 15.38 -21.51 23.78
CA ASN A 241 16.32 -22.63 23.59
C ASN A 241 15.58 -23.88 23.08
N GLN A 242 14.40 -24.17 23.61
CA GLN A 242 13.59 -25.31 23.12
C GLN A 242 13.04 -25.06 21.74
N MET A 243 12.70 -23.82 21.43
CA MET A 243 12.24 -23.43 20.08
C MET A 243 13.39 -23.60 19.07
N GLU A 244 14.62 -23.17 19.41
CA GLU A 244 15.84 -23.41 18.62
C GLU A 244 16.04 -24.90 18.36
N GLU A 245 15.97 -25.72 19.40
CA GLU A 245 16.13 -27.19 19.30
C GLU A 245 15.08 -27.81 18.38
N ARG A 246 13.84 -27.30 18.43
CA ARG A 246 12.75 -27.81 17.57
C ARG A 246 12.84 -27.34 16.12
N LEU A 247 13.26 -26.10 15.90
CA LEU A 247 13.38 -25.52 14.56
C LEU A 247 14.76 -25.82 13.91
N GLY A 248 15.81 -26.00 14.71
CA GLY A 248 17.16 -26.21 14.20
C GLY A 248 17.79 -24.96 13.58
N ILE A 249 17.40 -23.77 14.03
CA ILE A 249 17.95 -22.47 13.64
C ILE A 249 18.05 -21.57 14.87
N PRO A 250 19.00 -20.61 14.90
CA PRO A 250 19.08 -19.62 15.99
C PRO A 250 17.82 -18.78 16.09
N VAL A 251 17.29 -18.61 17.30
CA VAL A 251 16.09 -17.82 17.63
C VAL A 251 16.46 -16.72 18.60
N ILE A 252 16.43 -15.48 18.16
CA ILE A 252 16.87 -14.34 18.96
C ILE A 252 15.66 -13.50 19.37
N PRO A 253 15.37 -13.37 20.69
CA PRO A 253 14.29 -12.56 21.19
C PRO A 253 14.65 -11.07 21.10
N ILE A 254 13.83 -10.28 20.40
CA ILE A 254 14.07 -8.86 20.18
C ILE A 254 12.83 -8.01 20.48
N SER A 255 13.07 -6.71 20.69
CA SER A 255 12.06 -5.66 20.54
C SER A 255 12.63 -4.58 19.61
N ALA A 256 12.22 -4.62 18.33
CA ALA A 256 12.68 -3.64 17.35
C ALA A 256 12.24 -2.21 17.71
N ALA A 257 11.08 -2.05 18.36
CA ALA A 257 10.58 -0.74 18.80
C ALA A 257 11.44 -0.14 19.93
N LYS A 258 11.93 -0.97 20.87
CA LYS A 258 12.75 -0.56 21.99
C LYS A 258 14.26 -0.69 21.73
N ASN A 259 14.64 -1.21 20.56
CA ASN A 259 16.03 -1.49 20.19
C ASN A 259 16.72 -2.49 21.16
N GLU A 260 15.99 -3.50 21.62
CA GLU A 260 16.48 -4.58 22.48
C GLU A 260 16.84 -5.82 21.65
N GLY A 261 17.96 -6.48 21.92
CA GLY A 261 18.40 -7.72 21.29
C GLY A 261 18.93 -7.57 19.84
N ILE A 262 19.04 -6.35 19.32
CA ILE A 262 19.43 -6.13 17.91
C ILE A 262 20.91 -6.48 17.67
N ASP A 263 21.80 -6.12 18.58
CA ASP A 263 23.25 -6.41 18.46
C ASP A 263 23.50 -7.93 18.47
N GLU A 264 22.76 -8.66 19.29
CA GLU A 264 22.83 -10.13 19.37
C GLU A 264 22.29 -10.75 18.07
N LEU A 265 21.17 -10.26 17.55
CA LEU A 265 20.62 -10.68 16.25
C LEU A 265 21.64 -10.48 15.12
N VAL A 266 22.30 -9.33 15.07
CA VAL A 266 23.33 -9.03 14.06
C VAL A 266 24.52 -9.98 14.20
N ALA A 267 24.97 -10.25 15.41
CA ALA A 267 26.09 -11.14 15.66
C ALA A 267 25.79 -12.56 15.14
N HIS A 268 24.60 -13.11 15.47
CA HIS A 268 24.15 -14.41 14.96
C HIS A 268 23.95 -14.43 13.44
N ALA A 269 23.29 -13.40 12.87
CA ALA A 269 23.09 -13.32 11.42
C ALA A 269 24.42 -13.31 10.64
N VAL A 270 25.39 -12.51 11.09
CA VAL A 270 26.72 -12.44 10.47
C VAL A 270 27.45 -13.77 10.63
N HIS A 271 27.38 -14.42 11.80
CA HIS A 271 28.02 -15.72 12.05
C HIS A 271 27.45 -16.78 11.08
N VAL A 272 26.15 -16.98 11.09
CA VAL A 272 25.45 -17.99 10.26
C VAL A 272 25.73 -17.77 8.75
N ALA A 273 25.70 -16.49 8.30
CA ALA A 273 25.99 -16.17 6.91
C ALA A 273 27.47 -16.36 6.57
N LYS A 274 28.41 -15.98 7.46
CA LYS A 274 29.86 -16.13 7.24
C LYS A 274 30.27 -17.60 7.15
N TYR A 275 29.73 -18.44 8.01
CA TYR A 275 30.06 -19.88 8.07
C TYR A 275 29.12 -20.73 7.21
N GLN A 276 28.13 -20.14 6.53
CA GLN A 276 27.15 -20.81 5.67
C GLN A 276 26.41 -21.94 6.40
N GLU A 277 26.02 -21.67 7.64
CA GLU A 277 25.28 -22.62 8.47
C GLU A 277 23.83 -22.70 8.00
N LYS A 278 23.48 -23.84 7.42
CA LYS A 278 22.14 -24.13 6.91
C LYS A 278 21.20 -24.56 8.02
N PRO A 279 19.86 -24.40 7.83
CA PRO A 279 18.88 -24.89 8.80
C PRO A 279 19.08 -26.37 9.11
N GLY A 280 19.20 -26.69 10.40
CA GLY A 280 19.41 -28.08 10.86
C GLY A 280 18.19 -28.99 10.66
N ARG A 281 17.01 -28.40 10.48
CA ARG A 281 15.78 -29.11 10.17
C ARG A 281 15.17 -28.60 8.88
N LYS A 282 14.95 -29.49 7.92
CA LYS A 282 14.28 -29.20 6.63
C LYS A 282 13.05 -30.05 6.42
N ASP A 283 12.91 -31.11 7.22
CA ASP A 283 11.79 -32.04 7.16
C ASP A 283 10.88 -31.82 8.38
N PHE A 284 9.63 -31.50 8.10
CA PHE A 284 8.60 -31.20 9.09
C PHE A 284 7.56 -32.32 9.18
N CYS A 285 7.68 -33.38 8.36
CA CYS A 285 6.82 -34.53 8.39
C CYS A 285 7.44 -35.65 9.25
N GLU A 286 6.68 -36.16 10.20
CA GLU A 286 7.10 -37.31 10.98
C GLU A 286 6.70 -38.60 10.25
N ALA A 287 7.59 -39.59 10.22
CA ALA A 287 7.38 -40.87 9.53
C ALA A 287 6.13 -41.64 10.02
N ASN A 288 5.68 -41.37 11.25
CA ASN A 288 4.49 -41.99 11.85
C ASN A 288 3.25 -41.08 11.85
N ASP A 289 3.37 -39.83 11.42
CA ASP A 289 2.25 -38.90 11.43
C ASP A 289 1.22 -39.28 10.37
N HIS A 290 0.00 -39.54 10.81
CA HIS A 290 -1.10 -40.03 9.97
C HIS A 290 -0.71 -41.17 8.99
N GLY A 291 0.06 -42.14 9.48
CA GLY A 291 0.55 -43.25 8.71
C GLY A 291 1.70 -42.93 7.74
N GLY A 292 2.29 -41.73 7.81
CA GLY A 292 3.47 -41.30 7.04
C GLY A 292 3.19 -41.05 5.55
N ALA A 293 1.95 -40.85 5.13
CA ALA A 293 1.60 -40.66 3.72
C ALA A 293 2.30 -39.44 3.10
N VAL A 294 2.26 -38.31 3.77
CA VAL A 294 2.92 -37.07 3.30
C VAL A 294 4.44 -37.24 3.29
N HIS A 295 5.00 -37.87 4.32
CA HIS A 295 6.43 -38.13 4.41
C HIS A 295 6.93 -38.96 3.21
N ARG A 296 6.27 -40.13 2.94
CA ARG A 296 6.65 -40.98 1.80
C ARG A 296 6.50 -40.25 0.48
N ALA A 297 5.42 -39.49 0.29
CA ALA A 297 5.18 -38.73 -0.95
C ALA A 297 6.26 -37.71 -1.21
N LEU A 298 6.60 -36.85 -0.21
CA LEU A 298 7.61 -35.83 -0.36
C LEU A 298 8.99 -36.41 -0.62
N HIS A 299 9.38 -37.52 0.06
CA HIS A 299 10.65 -38.19 -0.20
C HIS A 299 10.69 -38.85 -1.60
N ALA A 300 9.59 -39.47 -2.04
CA ALA A 300 9.50 -39.99 -3.39
C ALA A 300 9.62 -38.90 -4.46
N ILE A 301 8.97 -37.75 -4.26
CA ILE A 301 9.08 -36.61 -5.17
C ILE A 301 10.50 -36.06 -5.16
N MET A 302 11.15 -35.91 -3.98
CA MET A 302 12.54 -35.45 -3.89
C MET A 302 13.48 -36.28 -4.74
N HIS A 303 13.38 -37.64 -4.67
CA HIS A 303 14.18 -38.55 -5.49
C HIS A 303 13.86 -38.43 -6.98
N LEU A 304 12.59 -38.20 -7.34
CA LEU A 304 12.17 -38.03 -8.73
C LEU A 304 12.75 -36.77 -9.38
N ILE A 305 12.88 -35.69 -8.60
CA ILE A 305 13.25 -34.38 -9.15
C ILE A 305 14.68 -33.95 -8.85
N GLU A 306 15.49 -34.75 -8.19
CA GLU A 306 16.83 -34.35 -7.71
C GLU A 306 17.71 -33.77 -8.79
N ASP A 307 17.80 -34.40 -9.95
CA ASP A 307 18.59 -33.93 -11.09
C ASP A 307 18.01 -32.66 -11.73
N HIS A 308 16.68 -32.55 -11.78
CA HIS A 308 15.98 -31.40 -12.32
C HIS A 308 16.14 -30.17 -11.42
N ALA A 309 16.01 -30.37 -10.12
CA ALA A 309 16.19 -29.33 -9.12
C ALA A 309 17.63 -28.80 -9.11
N ALA A 310 18.63 -29.70 -9.21
CA ALA A 310 20.04 -29.32 -9.32
C ALA A 310 20.33 -28.53 -10.59
N ARG A 311 19.72 -28.88 -11.74
CA ARG A 311 19.88 -28.13 -13.00
C ARG A 311 19.21 -26.76 -12.96
N ALA A 312 18.08 -26.65 -12.26
CA ALA A 312 17.32 -25.39 -12.11
C ALA A 312 17.84 -24.51 -10.97
N ASP A 313 18.84 -24.98 -10.19
CA ASP A 313 19.37 -24.32 -8.99
C ASP A 313 18.26 -23.99 -7.95
N ILE A 314 17.34 -24.94 -7.76
CA ILE A 314 16.24 -24.84 -6.81
C ILE A 314 16.44 -25.91 -5.73
N PRO A 315 16.33 -25.56 -4.43
CA PRO A 315 16.43 -26.52 -3.34
C PRO A 315 15.40 -27.65 -3.47
N VAL A 316 15.86 -28.91 -3.47
CA VAL A 316 15.05 -30.11 -3.77
C VAL A 316 13.84 -30.21 -2.85
N ARG A 317 14.01 -29.92 -1.55
CA ARG A 317 12.93 -29.99 -0.56
C ARG A 317 11.83 -28.96 -0.84
N PHE A 318 12.22 -27.71 -1.14
CA PHE A 318 11.29 -26.66 -1.52
C PHE A 318 10.54 -27.02 -2.81
N ALA A 319 11.26 -27.49 -3.82
CA ALA A 319 10.67 -27.93 -5.09
C ALA A 319 9.67 -29.06 -4.87
N ALA A 320 10.00 -30.08 -4.09
CA ALA A 320 9.12 -31.23 -3.78
C ALA A 320 7.85 -30.78 -3.06
N SER A 321 7.96 -29.93 -2.04
CA SER A 321 6.79 -29.39 -1.32
C SER A 321 5.88 -28.59 -2.25
N LYS A 322 6.45 -27.73 -3.12
CA LYS A 322 5.68 -26.92 -4.07
C LYS A 322 5.04 -27.74 -5.19
N LEU A 323 5.70 -28.76 -5.70
CA LEU A 323 5.10 -29.71 -6.65
C LEU A 323 3.96 -30.50 -6.01
N ALA A 324 4.15 -30.97 -4.76
CA ALA A 324 3.09 -31.64 -4.02
C ALA A 324 1.87 -30.73 -3.80
N GLU A 325 2.06 -29.42 -3.61
CA GLU A 325 0.98 -28.42 -3.53
C GLU A 325 0.33 -28.14 -4.90
N GLY A 326 0.96 -28.51 -6.01
CA GLY A 326 0.49 -28.23 -7.38
C GLY A 326 0.94 -26.87 -7.93
N ASP A 327 2.10 -26.35 -7.52
CA ASP A 327 2.66 -25.09 -8.00
C ASP A 327 3.13 -25.19 -9.46
N ALA A 328 2.36 -24.56 -10.36
CA ALA A 328 2.63 -24.58 -11.80
C ALA A 328 3.96 -23.89 -12.18
N LEU A 329 4.39 -22.87 -11.42
CA LEU A 329 5.64 -22.16 -11.73
C LEU A 329 6.88 -23.03 -11.48
N ILE A 330 6.87 -23.82 -10.41
CA ILE A 330 7.96 -24.78 -10.13
C ILE A 330 7.92 -25.91 -11.15
N LEU A 331 6.73 -26.40 -11.49
CA LEU A 331 6.59 -27.45 -12.50
C LEU A 331 7.17 -27.02 -13.86
N GLU A 332 6.93 -25.78 -14.26
CA GLU A 332 7.49 -25.22 -15.50
C GLU A 332 9.02 -25.06 -15.41
N GLN A 333 9.54 -24.57 -14.28
CA GLN A 333 10.99 -24.35 -14.09
C GLN A 333 11.80 -25.65 -14.08
N LEU A 334 11.25 -26.73 -13.51
CA LEU A 334 11.91 -28.03 -13.46
C LEU A 334 11.90 -28.77 -14.80
N ALA A 335 11.03 -28.38 -15.73
CA ALA A 335 10.92 -28.96 -17.07
C ALA A 335 10.89 -30.51 -17.07
N LEU A 336 10.01 -31.12 -16.25
CA LEU A 336 9.82 -32.56 -16.16
C LEU A 336 9.27 -33.11 -17.48
N ASP A 337 9.67 -34.32 -17.84
CA ASP A 337 9.10 -35.04 -18.96
C ASP A 337 7.68 -35.57 -18.66
N GLU A 338 6.96 -36.10 -19.66
CA GLU A 338 5.57 -36.55 -19.48
C GLU A 338 5.49 -37.78 -18.55
N ASN A 339 6.48 -38.67 -18.59
CA ASN A 339 6.50 -39.86 -17.70
C ASN A 339 6.75 -39.45 -16.25
N GLU A 340 7.64 -38.47 -16.05
CA GLU A 340 7.93 -37.90 -14.71
C GLU A 340 6.71 -37.17 -14.14
N LYS A 341 5.96 -36.43 -14.98
CA LYS A 341 4.69 -35.80 -14.59
C LYS A 341 3.62 -36.84 -14.21
N GLU A 342 3.50 -37.91 -14.99
CA GLU A 342 2.59 -39.00 -14.65
C GLU A 342 2.98 -39.69 -13.33
N MET A 343 4.29 -39.90 -13.10
CA MET A 343 4.78 -40.47 -11.84
C MET A 343 4.51 -39.55 -10.66
N LEU A 344 4.78 -38.24 -10.82
CA LEU A 344 4.47 -37.22 -9.82
C LEU A 344 3.00 -37.24 -9.45
N GLU A 345 2.11 -37.25 -10.45
CA GLU A 345 0.67 -37.28 -10.23
C GLU A 345 0.23 -38.57 -9.53
N HIS A 346 0.84 -39.70 -9.88
CA HIS A 346 0.56 -40.97 -9.19
C HIS A 346 0.93 -40.95 -7.71
N ILE A 347 2.14 -40.40 -7.37
CA ILE A 347 2.60 -40.26 -5.99
C ILE A 347 1.63 -39.35 -5.20
N VAL A 348 1.22 -38.21 -5.81
CA VAL A 348 0.32 -37.28 -5.17
C VAL A 348 -1.08 -37.87 -4.98
N CYS A 349 -1.64 -38.53 -5.98
CA CYS A 349 -2.95 -39.23 -5.87
C CYS A 349 -2.95 -40.33 -4.79
N GLN A 350 -1.82 -41.02 -4.64
CA GLN A 350 -1.67 -42.01 -3.57
C GLN A 350 -1.70 -41.31 -2.20
N MET A 351 -0.97 -40.20 -2.02
CA MET A 351 -0.98 -39.40 -0.80
C MET A 351 -2.38 -38.88 -0.48
N GLU A 352 -3.10 -38.35 -1.47
CA GLU A 352 -4.47 -37.85 -1.29
C GLU A 352 -5.42 -38.97 -0.83
N THR A 353 -5.30 -40.16 -1.43
CA THR A 353 -6.13 -41.30 -1.10
C THR A 353 -5.85 -41.81 0.32
N GLU A 354 -4.58 -41.93 0.71
CA GLU A 354 -4.18 -42.41 2.03
C GLU A 354 -4.52 -41.40 3.12
N ARG A 355 -4.40 -40.09 2.80
CA ARG A 355 -4.63 -38.99 3.76
C ARG A 355 -6.12 -38.64 3.90
N GLY A 356 -6.90 -38.88 2.87
CA GLY A 356 -8.30 -38.41 2.78
C GLY A 356 -8.46 -36.91 2.64
N LEU A 357 -7.39 -36.23 2.28
CA LEU A 357 -7.32 -34.79 2.02
C LEU A 357 -6.73 -34.56 0.63
N ASP A 358 -7.12 -33.49 -0.03
CA ASP A 358 -6.44 -33.09 -1.26
C ASP A 358 -5.01 -32.60 -0.99
N ARG A 359 -4.19 -32.61 -2.05
CA ARG A 359 -2.74 -32.31 -2.00
C ARG A 359 -2.37 -31.05 -1.24
N ALA A 360 -3.03 -29.93 -1.51
CA ALA A 360 -2.72 -28.64 -0.88
C ALA A 360 -3.12 -28.63 0.61
N ALA A 361 -4.28 -29.21 0.94
CA ALA A 361 -4.73 -29.33 2.33
C ALA A 361 -3.84 -30.29 3.13
N ALA A 362 -3.36 -31.38 2.54
CA ALA A 362 -2.50 -32.34 3.21
C ALA A 362 -1.13 -31.73 3.59
N ILE A 363 -0.54 -30.92 2.70
CA ILE A 363 0.73 -30.22 2.98
C ILE A 363 0.54 -29.09 4.00
N ALA A 364 -0.56 -28.32 3.89
CA ALA A 364 -0.87 -27.29 4.86
C ALA A 364 -1.12 -27.87 6.27
N ASP A 365 -1.90 -28.95 6.36
CA ASP A 365 -2.17 -29.65 7.60
C ASP A 365 -0.88 -30.20 8.24
N MET A 366 0.02 -30.78 7.49
CA MET A 366 1.32 -31.23 7.98
C MET A 366 2.11 -30.08 8.62
N ARG A 367 2.17 -28.90 7.96
CA ARG A 367 2.87 -27.73 8.50
C ARG A 367 2.21 -27.19 9.76
N PHE A 368 0.88 -27.04 9.77
CA PHE A 368 0.16 -26.54 10.96
C PHE A 368 0.26 -27.48 12.14
N ASN A 369 0.21 -28.80 11.93
CA ASN A 369 0.41 -29.81 12.99
C ASN A 369 1.81 -29.68 13.62
N PHE A 370 2.84 -29.49 12.80
CA PHE A 370 4.21 -29.25 13.32
C PHE A 370 4.28 -27.93 14.10
N ILE A 371 3.71 -26.84 13.58
CA ILE A 371 3.67 -25.52 14.25
C ILE A 371 2.96 -25.62 15.59
N GLU A 372 1.78 -26.26 15.63
CA GLU A 372 1.01 -26.44 16.86
C GLU A 372 1.82 -27.20 17.92
N LYS A 373 2.53 -28.26 17.50
CA LYS A 373 3.43 -29.04 18.38
C LYS A 373 4.56 -28.17 18.95
N VAL A 374 5.24 -27.41 18.07
CA VAL A 374 6.31 -26.48 18.51
C VAL A 374 5.74 -25.45 19.48
N CYS A 375 4.65 -24.77 19.13
CA CYS A 375 4.07 -23.71 19.98
C CYS A 375 3.56 -24.26 21.31
N ARG A 376 2.95 -25.43 21.35
CA ARG A 376 2.48 -26.06 22.57
C ARG A 376 3.60 -26.39 23.55
N GLU A 377 4.79 -26.72 23.04
CA GLU A 377 5.96 -27.07 23.86
C GLU A 377 6.77 -25.85 24.28
N THR A 378 6.79 -24.80 23.45
CA THR A 378 7.75 -23.67 23.59
C THR A 378 7.10 -22.34 23.95
N VAL A 379 5.80 -22.17 23.72
CA VAL A 379 5.12 -20.90 23.95
C VAL A 379 4.19 -21.00 25.16
N VAL A 380 4.46 -20.16 26.15
CA VAL A 380 3.55 -19.95 27.27
C VAL A 380 2.65 -18.77 26.91
N LYS A 381 1.41 -19.08 26.56
CA LYS A 381 0.46 -18.05 26.06
C LYS A 381 0.24 -16.99 27.14
N PRO A 382 0.35 -15.68 26.77
CA PRO A 382 0.02 -14.61 27.68
C PRO A 382 -1.48 -14.61 28.02
N LYS A 383 -1.85 -14.03 29.15
CA LYS A 383 -3.25 -13.63 29.39
C LYS A 383 -3.71 -12.75 28.22
N GLU A 384 -5.04 -12.69 27.97
CA GLU A 384 -5.55 -11.81 26.91
C GLU A 384 -4.80 -10.47 26.91
N SER A 385 -4.12 -10.18 25.78
CA SER A 385 -3.25 -9.00 25.66
C SER A 385 -4.07 -7.75 26.00
N ARG A 386 -3.55 -6.88 26.85
CA ARG A 386 -4.20 -5.60 27.20
C ARG A 386 -4.47 -4.77 25.94
N GLU A 387 -3.56 -4.85 24.96
CA GLU A 387 -3.69 -4.22 23.65
C GLU A 387 -4.87 -4.79 22.88
N HIS A 388 -5.06 -6.09 22.87
CA HIS A 388 -6.19 -6.75 22.20
C HIS A 388 -7.52 -6.35 22.86
N VAL A 389 -7.61 -6.39 24.18
CA VAL A 389 -8.81 -5.94 24.92
C VAL A 389 -9.12 -4.47 24.66
N ARG A 390 -8.08 -3.61 24.63
CA ARG A 390 -8.23 -2.19 24.29
C ARG A 390 -8.70 -2.01 22.86
N SER A 391 -8.09 -2.72 21.91
CA SER A 391 -8.43 -2.69 20.50
C SER A 391 -9.88 -3.13 20.26
N THR A 392 -10.34 -4.19 20.91
CA THR A 392 -11.72 -4.66 20.84
C THR A 392 -12.71 -3.63 21.38
N LYS A 393 -12.36 -2.92 22.47
CA LYS A 393 -13.19 -1.83 23.01
C LYS A 393 -13.29 -0.65 22.04
N ILE A 394 -12.18 -0.26 21.43
CA ILE A 394 -12.12 0.82 20.43
C ILE A 394 -12.90 0.40 19.18
N ASP A 395 -12.72 -0.82 18.71
CA ASP A 395 -13.40 -1.38 17.54
C ASP A 395 -14.92 -1.43 17.71
N ARG A 396 -15.43 -1.62 18.94
CA ARG A 396 -16.87 -1.55 19.19
C ARG A 396 -17.49 -0.22 18.75
N VAL A 397 -16.71 0.88 18.81
CA VAL A 397 -17.14 2.21 18.38
C VAL A 397 -16.77 2.45 16.90
N LEU A 398 -15.49 2.22 16.55
CA LEU A 398 -14.96 2.58 15.22
C LEU A 398 -15.43 1.64 14.10
N THR A 399 -15.78 0.40 14.42
CA THR A 399 -16.34 -0.57 13.46
C THR A 399 -17.78 -0.98 13.79
N GLY A 400 -18.46 -0.23 14.65
CA GLY A 400 -19.86 -0.49 15.03
C GLY A 400 -20.83 -0.23 13.87
N LYS A 401 -21.92 -0.99 13.81
CA LYS A 401 -22.92 -0.97 12.72
C LYS A 401 -23.41 0.43 12.31
N TYR A 402 -23.64 1.32 13.28
CA TYR A 402 -24.15 2.67 13.06
C TYR A 402 -23.10 3.76 13.30
N THR A 403 -22.02 3.45 14.00
CA THR A 403 -21.01 4.43 14.42
C THR A 403 -19.83 4.50 13.46
N ALA A 404 -19.54 3.44 12.71
CA ALA A 404 -18.35 3.35 11.86
C ALA A 404 -18.26 4.50 10.82
N LEU A 405 -19.31 4.72 10.02
CA LEU A 405 -19.31 5.77 9.00
C LEU A 405 -19.29 7.19 9.60
N PRO A 406 -20.10 7.54 10.63
CA PRO A 406 -19.98 8.83 11.30
C PRO A 406 -18.61 9.07 11.94
N CYS A 407 -18.04 8.07 12.63
CA CYS A 407 -16.69 8.18 13.21
C CYS A 407 -15.63 8.40 12.12
N PHE A 408 -15.70 7.63 11.03
CA PHE A 408 -14.82 7.80 9.88
C PHE A 408 -14.93 9.22 9.30
N ALA A 409 -16.14 9.69 9.02
CA ALA A 409 -16.36 11.04 8.52
C ALA A 409 -15.85 12.11 9.48
N GLY A 410 -16.06 11.94 10.79
CA GLY A 410 -15.57 12.86 11.84
C GLY A 410 -14.04 12.91 11.92
N ILE A 411 -13.37 11.75 11.90
CA ILE A 411 -11.91 11.66 11.93
C ILE A 411 -11.31 12.31 10.66
N MET A 412 -11.84 11.99 9.48
CA MET A 412 -11.36 12.58 8.24
C MET A 412 -11.62 14.09 8.17
N ALA A 413 -12.79 14.56 8.63
CA ALA A 413 -13.08 15.99 8.73
C ALA A 413 -12.10 16.69 9.67
N ALA A 414 -11.78 16.09 10.83
CA ALA A 414 -10.80 16.64 11.76
C ALA A 414 -9.38 16.70 11.14
N VAL A 415 -8.94 15.63 10.47
CA VAL A 415 -7.66 15.59 9.77
C VAL A 415 -7.57 16.68 8.70
N PHE A 416 -8.60 16.79 7.86
CA PHE A 416 -8.61 17.83 6.82
C PHE A 416 -8.71 19.24 7.40
N PHE A 417 -9.50 19.46 8.44
CA PHE A 417 -9.60 20.75 9.10
C PHE A 417 -8.27 21.18 9.71
N LEU A 418 -7.60 20.29 10.45
CA LEU A 418 -6.28 20.56 11.04
C LEU A 418 -5.22 20.81 9.95
N THR A 419 -5.26 20.05 8.86
CA THR A 419 -4.29 20.18 7.77
C THR A 419 -4.49 21.50 6.99
N PHE A 420 -5.72 21.81 6.59
CA PHE A 420 -5.94 22.92 5.64
C PHE A 420 -6.29 24.26 6.31
N HIS A 421 -6.73 24.28 7.57
CA HIS A 421 -7.15 25.52 8.23
C HIS A 421 -6.31 25.89 9.45
N VAL A 422 -5.70 24.91 10.14
CA VAL A 422 -4.98 25.19 11.37
C VAL A 422 -3.46 25.07 11.17
N ILE A 423 -2.95 23.86 11.13
CA ILE A 423 -1.50 23.61 11.15
C ILE A 423 -0.87 23.91 9.77
N GLY A 424 -1.39 23.27 8.73
CA GLY A 424 -0.82 23.39 7.39
C GLY A 424 -0.93 24.80 6.85
N ALA A 425 -2.07 25.48 7.03
CA ALA A 425 -2.26 26.87 6.59
C ALA A 425 -1.34 27.84 7.35
N SER A 426 -1.17 27.66 8.67
CA SER A 426 -0.27 28.51 9.46
C SER A 426 1.20 28.34 9.04
N LEU A 427 1.64 27.11 8.80
CA LEU A 427 2.99 26.83 8.31
C LEU A 427 3.19 27.33 6.87
N GLN A 428 2.16 27.23 6.03
CA GLN A 428 2.18 27.77 4.68
C GLN A 428 2.36 29.27 4.69
N SER A 429 1.58 30.02 5.50
CA SER A 429 1.70 31.48 5.57
C SER A 429 3.07 31.93 6.05
N VAL A 430 3.69 31.22 7.00
CA VAL A 430 5.07 31.50 7.43
C VAL A 430 6.05 31.29 6.28
N LEU A 431 5.91 30.21 5.52
CA LEU A 431 6.79 29.91 4.38
C LEU A 431 6.59 30.92 3.24
N GLU A 432 5.35 31.35 2.96
CA GLU A 432 5.04 32.36 1.96
C GLU A 432 5.69 33.72 2.31
N VAL A 433 5.64 34.15 3.57
CA VAL A 433 6.34 35.33 4.04
C VAL A 433 7.86 35.20 3.88
N LEU A 434 8.41 34.02 4.17
CA LEU A 434 9.86 33.79 4.02
C LEU A 434 10.28 33.82 2.54
N ILE A 435 9.53 33.19 1.66
CA ILE A 435 9.77 33.20 0.21
C ILE A 435 9.59 34.62 -0.32
N GLY A 436 8.57 35.35 0.10
CA GLY A 436 8.33 36.73 -0.29
C GLY A 436 9.50 37.62 0.07
N LYS A 437 9.99 37.55 1.32
CA LYS A 437 11.19 38.34 1.75
C LYS A 437 12.45 37.98 0.97
N LEU A 438 12.64 36.70 0.65
CA LEU A 438 13.76 36.25 -0.16
C LEU A 438 13.64 36.77 -1.60
N THR A 439 12.44 36.78 -2.15
CA THR A 439 12.16 37.37 -3.48
C THR A 439 12.45 38.86 -3.50
N GLU A 440 11.98 39.63 -2.51
CA GLU A 440 12.26 41.04 -2.36
C GLU A 440 13.77 41.35 -2.23
N LEU A 441 14.50 40.50 -1.48
CA LEU A 441 15.95 40.62 -1.34
C LEU A 441 16.66 40.43 -2.69
N VAL A 442 16.27 39.39 -3.44
CA VAL A 442 16.87 39.11 -4.75
C VAL A 442 16.47 40.16 -5.78
N ASP A 443 15.22 40.62 -5.78
CA ASP A 443 14.72 41.73 -6.62
C ASP A 443 15.50 43.02 -6.44
N SER A 444 15.67 43.42 -5.18
CA SER A 444 16.46 44.61 -4.83
C SER A 444 17.94 44.46 -5.21
N ALA A 445 18.53 43.29 -5.03
CA ALA A 445 19.92 43.03 -5.42
C ALA A 445 20.10 43.09 -6.94
N MET A 446 19.21 42.46 -7.71
CA MET A 446 19.26 42.43 -9.17
C MET A 446 19.03 43.86 -9.76
N THR A 447 18.12 44.62 -9.16
CA THR A 447 17.88 46.00 -9.53
C THR A 447 19.10 46.87 -9.23
N ALA A 448 19.75 46.73 -8.08
CA ALA A 448 20.97 47.42 -7.71
C ALA A 448 22.16 47.11 -8.63
N TRP A 449 22.22 45.89 -9.15
CA TRP A 449 23.26 45.47 -10.10
C TRP A 449 22.95 45.81 -11.55
N GLY A 450 21.79 46.40 -11.85
CA GLY A 450 21.40 46.81 -13.21
C GLY A 450 21.27 45.62 -14.18
N VAL A 451 20.77 44.50 -13.69
CA VAL A 451 20.60 43.28 -14.50
C VAL A 451 19.62 43.51 -15.65
N ASN A 452 19.85 42.85 -16.80
CA ASN A 452 18.96 42.94 -17.95
C ASN A 452 17.50 42.64 -17.55
N PRO A 453 16.50 43.46 -17.96
CA PRO A 453 15.10 43.31 -17.56
C PRO A 453 14.51 41.95 -17.86
N VAL A 454 14.91 41.32 -18.97
CA VAL A 454 14.45 39.97 -19.32
C VAL A 454 14.97 38.92 -18.35
N LEU A 455 16.26 39.01 -17.97
CA LEU A 455 16.87 38.11 -17.00
C LEU A 455 16.28 38.36 -15.59
N HIS A 456 16.00 39.61 -15.25
CA HIS A 456 15.32 39.97 -14.01
C HIS A 456 13.93 39.34 -13.93
N SER A 457 13.10 39.49 -14.97
CA SER A 457 11.77 38.86 -15.04
C SER A 457 11.85 37.31 -15.02
N LEU A 458 12.84 36.71 -15.69
CA LEU A 458 13.04 35.26 -15.61
C LEU A 458 13.26 34.77 -14.17
N VAL A 459 14.10 35.47 -13.44
CA VAL A 459 14.45 35.09 -12.07
C VAL A 459 13.29 35.37 -11.13
N ILE A 460 12.71 36.56 -11.15
CA ILE A 460 11.65 36.92 -10.21
C ILE A 460 10.33 36.27 -10.58
N ASP A 461 9.85 36.46 -11.81
CA ASP A 461 8.52 35.97 -12.22
C ASP A 461 8.54 34.49 -12.59
N GLY A 462 9.58 34.04 -13.32
CA GLY A 462 9.69 32.67 -13.78
C GLY A 462 10.09 31.69 -12.65
N ILE A 463 11.13 32.04 -11.87
CA ILE A 463 11.69 31.14 -10.86
C ILE A 463 11.06 31.37 -9.48
N PHE A 464 11.23 32.56 -8.90
CA PHE A 464 10.80 32.83 -7.52
C PHE A 464 9.27 32.77 -7.36
N ASN A 465 8.51 33.43 -8.22
CA ASN A 465 7.06 33.40 -8.16
C ASN A 465 6.50 32.03 -8.60
N GLY A 466 7.06 31.44 -9.66
CA GLY A 466 6.60 30.16 -10.19
C GLY A 466 6.92 28.97 -9.26
N VAL A 467 8.17 28.81 -8.84
CA VAL A 467 8.61 27.73 -7.95
C VAL A 467 8.16 28.01 -6.51
N GLY A 468 8.21 29.27 -6.06
CA GLY A 468 7.81 29.68 -4.72
C GLY A 468 6.36 29.35 -4.42
N SER A 469 5.45 29.57 -5.38
CA SER A 469 4.03 29.22 -5.23
C SER A 469 3.80 27.73 -4.99
N VAL A 470 4.62 26.87 -5.60
CA VAL A 470 4.51 25.41 -5.40
C VAL A 470 5.16 24.96 -4.09
N LEU A 471 6.29 25.59 -3.76
CA LEU A 471 7.00 25.30 -2.51
C LEU A 471 6.15 25.66 -1.29
N SER A 472 5.34 26.72 -1.38
CA SER A 472 4.45 27.14 -0.30
C SER A 472 3.41 26.08 0.11
N PHE A 473 3.08 25.13 -0.78
CA PHE A 473 2.18 24.01 -0.44
C PHE A 473 2.87 22.84 0.29
N LEU A 474 4.21 22.82 0.34
CA LEU A 474 4.94 21.73 1.01
C LEU A 474 4.50 21.51 2.47
N PRO A 475 4.30 22.54 3.32
CA PRO A 475 3.86 22.34 4.69
C PRO A 475 2.50 21.67 4.81
N ILE A 476 1.56 22.01 3.94
CA ILE A 476 0.23 21.37 3.91
C ILE A 476 0.38 19.87 3.58
N ILE A 477 1.20 19.55 2.58
CA ILE A 477 1.43 18.16 2.15
C ILE A 477 2.10 17.37 3.27
N VAL A 478 3.12 17.92 3.93
CA VAL A 478 3.82 17.27 5.06
C VAL A 478 2.86 17.08 6.24
N THR A 479 2.03 18.07 6.56
CA THR A 479 1.03 17.95 7.63
C THR A 479 -0.03 16.88 7.32
N LEU A 480 -0.47 16.80 6.07
CA LEU A 480 -1.38 15.74 5.63
C LEU A 480 -0.75 14.36 5.79
N PHE A 481 0.49 14.18 5.32
CA PHE A 481 1.21 12.93 5.49
C PHE A 481 1.44 12.57 6.95
N PHE A 482 1.67 13.55 7.81
CA PHE A 482 1.79 13.33 9.26
C PHE A 482 0.54 12.66 9.83
N PHE A 483 -0.64 13.22 9.59
CA PHE A 483 -1.88 12.64 10.06
C PHE A 483 -2.19 11.29 9.42
N LEU A 484 -1.95 11.15 8.11
CA LEU A 484 -2.18 9.88 7.41
C LEU A 484 -1.25 8.78 7.92
N SER A 485 0.03 9.07 8.19
CA SER A 485 0.97 8.12 8.78
C SER A 485 0.53 7.67 10.17
N ILE A 486 0.02 8.60 10.99
CA ILE A 486 -0.53 8.24 12.30
C ILE A 486 -1.74 7.29 12.14
N LEU A 487 -2.65 7.57 11.21
CA LEU A 487 -3.82 6.71 10.97
C LEU A 487 -3.42 5.33 10.41
N GLU A 488 -2.40 5.28 9.55
CA GLU A 488 -1.88 4.04 8.96
C GLU A 488 -1.17 3.20 10.02
N ASP A 489 -0.17 3.76 10.70
CA ASP A 489 0.63 3.06 11.71
C ASP A 489 -0.19 2.65 12.94
N SER A 490 -1.23 3.43 13.29
CA SER A 490 -2.14 3.06 14.38
C SER A 490 -3.02 1.85 14.06
N GLY A 491 -3.08 1.37 12.81
CA GLY A 491 -3.95 0.29 12.37
C GLY A 491 -5.40 0.72 12.06
N TYR A 492 -5.71 2.03 12.12
CA TYR A 492 -7.05 2.54 11.81
C TYR A 492 -7.40 2.39 10.33
N MET A 493 -6.44 2.57 9.41
CA MET A 493 -6.69 2.44 7.97
C MET A 493 -7.10 1.03 7.56
N ALA A 494 -6.64 -0.01 8.26
CA ALA A 494 -7.10 -1.38 8.06
C ALA A 494 -8.61 -1.51 8.39
N ARG A 495 -9.08 -0.85 9.45
CA ARG A 495 -10.51 -0.82 9.80
C ARG A 495 -11.34 -0.07 8.77
N VAL A 496 -10.83 1.03 8.27
CA VAL A 496 -11.50 1.78 7.18
C VAL A 496 -11.65 0.90 5.94
N ALA A 497 -10.60 0.18 5.55
CA ALA A 497 -10.65 -0.77 4.44
C ALA A 497 -11.70 -1.88 4.68
N PHE A 498 -11.75 -2.43 5.90
CA PHE A 498 -12.73 -3.42 6.32
C PHE A 498 -14.18 -2.90 6.24
N VAL A 499 -14.44 -1.68 6.71
CA VAL A 499 -15.76 -1.06 6.66
C VAL A 499 -16.21 -0.75 5.23
N MET A 500 -15.28 -0.30 4.39
CA MET A 500 -15.58 0.19 3.04
C MET A 500 -15.58 -0.90 1.95
N ASP A 501 -15.12 -2.13 2.24
CA ASP A 501 -14.96 -3.18 1.22
C ASP A 501 -16.27 -3.48 0.47
N LYS A 502 -17.37 -3.61 1.17
CA LYS A 502 -18.67 -3.90 0.54
C LYS A 502 -19.13 -2.82 -0.44
N LEU A 503 -18.86 -1.54 -0.14
CA LEU A 503 -19.20 -0.42 -1.01
C LEU A 503 -18.31 -0.38 -2.25
N LEU A 504 -17.00 -0.49 -2.05
CA LEU A 504 -16.02 -0.42 -3.12
C LEU A 504 -16.10 -1.60 -4.08
N ARG A 505 -16.42 -2.78 -3.57
CA ARG A 505 -16.63 -3.97 -4.39
C ARG A 505 -17.76 -3.82 -5.40
N LYS A 506 -18.84 -3.07 -5.07
CA LYS A 506 -19.91 -2.79 -6.02
C LYS A 506 -19.45 -2.04 -7.26
N ILE A 507 -18.35 -1.31 -7.15
CA ILE A 507 -17.73 -0.57 -8.26
C ILE A 507 -16.44 -1.25 -8.76
N GLY A 508 -16.23 -2.52 -8.39
CA GLY A 508 -15.13 -3.34 -8.86
C GLY A 508 -13.78 -3.10 -8.18
N LEU A 509 -13.74 -2.46 -7.00
CA LEU A 509 -12.53 -2.19 -6.23
C LEU A 509 -12.53 -2.95 -4.90
N SER A 510 -11.35 -3.25 -4.37
CA SER A 510 -11.19 -3.77 -3.01
C SER A 510 -11.28 -2.66 -1.95
N GLY A 511 -11.59 -3.01 -0.72
CA GLY A 511 -11.67 -2.06 0.40
C GLY A 511 -10.39 -1.25 0.63
N ARG A 512 -9.23 -1.82 0.32
CA ARG A 512 -7.92 -1.15 0.42
C ARG A 512 -7.80 0.06 -0.51
N SER A 513 -8.53 0.10 -1.61
CA SER A 513 -8.51 1.22 -2.58
C SER A 513 -9.03 2.54 -2.00
N ILE A 514 -9.75 2.50 -0.85
CA ILE A 514 -10.22 3.72 -0.19
C ILE A 514 -9.06 4.62 0.26
N VAL A 515 -7.93 4.04 0.69
CA VAL A 515 -6.79 4.79 1.23
C VAL A 515 -6.18 5.73 0.19
N PRO A 516 -5.74 5.27 -1.00
CA PRO A 516 -5.28 6.15 -2.07
C PRO A 516 -6.31 7.20 -2.51
N MET A 517 -7.59 6.82 -2.55
CA MET A 517 -8.68 7.75 -2.93
C MET A 517 -8.86 8.85 -1.89
N LEU A 518 -8.78 8.54 -0.59
CA LEU A 518 -8.85 9.52 0.49
C LEU A 518 -7.67 10.50 0.44
N VAL A 519 -6.46 9.98 0.23
CA VAL A 519 -5.27 10.82 0.03
C VAL A 519 -5.46 11.75 -1.17
N GLY A 520 -6.13 11.29 -2.22
CA GLY A 520 -6.49 12.05 -3.42
C GLY A 520 -7.31 13.31 -3.16
N PHE A 521 -8.12 13.36 -2.09
CA PHE A 521 -8.83 14.59 -1.67
C PHE A 521 -7.87 15.67 -1.16
N GLY A 522 -6.75 15.29 -0.62
CA GLY A 522 -5.68 16.23 -0.29
C GLY A 522 -4.90 16.65 -1.53
N CYS A 523 -4.28 15.69 -2.20
CA CYS A 523 -3.52 15.89 -3.42
C CYS A 523 -3.49 14.61 -4.27
N THR A 524 -3.66 14.75 -5.59
CA THR A 524 -3.66 13.61 -6.51
C THR A 524 -2.29 12.91 -6.57
N VAL A 525 -1.17 13.65 -6.45
CA VAL A 525 0.20 13.09 -6.51
C VAL A 525 0.43 12.02 -5.44
N PRO A 526 0.29 12.34 -4.13
CA PRO A 526 0.42 11.32 -3.09
C PRO A 526 -0.67 10.24 -3.16
N GLY A 527 -1.88 10.58 -3.62
CA GLY A 527 -2.94 9.60 -3.84
C GLY A 527 -2.54 8.52 -4.86
N VAL A 528 -1.93 8.93 -5.97
CA VAL A 528 -1.40 8.00 -6.97
C VAL A 528 -0.25 7.17 -6.39
N MET A 529 0.66 7.78 -5.64
CA MET A 529 1.78 7.07 -5.01
C MET A 529 1.32 6.06 -3.95
N ALA A 530 0.30 6.39 -3.15
CA ALA A 530 -0.26 5.50 -2.13
C ALA A 530 -0.89 4.22 -2.74
N SER A 531 -1.24 4.22 -4.03
CA SER A 531 -1.77 3.03 -4.70
C SER A 531 -0.78 1.87 -4.80
N ARG A 532 0.50 2.07 -4.52
CA ARG A 532 1.53 1.02 -4.47
C ARG A 532 1.26 -0.02 -3.39
N THR A 533 0.52 0.34 -2.34
CA THR A 533 0.12 -0.59 -1.27
C THR A 533 -0.99 -1.57 -1.69
N LEU A 534 -1.51 -1.44 -2.91
CA LEU A 534 -2.55 -2.33 -3.42
C LEU A 534 -1.93 -3.60 -4.02
N PRO A 535 -2.34 -4.79 -3.57
CA PRO A 535 -1.74 -6.06 -3.99
C PRO A 535 -2.09 -6.45 -5.43
N SER A 536 -3.17 -5.87 -5.99
CA SER A 536 -3.64 -6.16 -7.34
C SER A 536 -3.25 -5.07 -8.31
N GLU A 537 -2.60 -5.46 -9.40
CA GLU A 537 -2.28 -4.54 -10.50
C GLU A 537 -3.54 -3.95 -11.15
N ARG A 538 -4.62 -4.74 -11.24
CA ARG A 538 -5.93 -4.32 -11.72
C ARG A 538 -6.52 -3.22 -10.84
N ASP A 539 -6.64 -3.48 -9.53
CA ASP A 539 -7.19 -2.52 -8.56
C ASP A 539 -6.31 -1.28 -8.48
N ARG A 540 -4.98 -1.44 -8.56
CA ARG A 540 -4.03 -0.33 -8.60
C ARG A 540 -4.23 0.56 -9.82
N LYS A 541 -4.28 0.00 -11.03
CA LYS A 541 -4.53 0.74 -12.26
C LYS A 541 -5.87 1.50 -12.17
N MET A 542 -6.92 0.81 -11.78
CA MET A 542 -8.25 1.38 -11.67
C MET A 542 -8.29 2.51 -10.63
N THR A 543 -7.68 2.33 -9.46
CA THR A 543 -7.60 3.35 -8.41
C THR A 543 -6.84 4.59 -8.88
N ILE A 544 -5.69 4.42 -9.56
CA ILE A 544 -4.90 5.54 -10.12
C ILE A 544 -5.74 6.33 -11.13
N LEU A 545 -6.52 5.67 -11.99
CA LEU A 545 -7.36 6.33 -12.98
C LEU A 545 -8.55 7.08 -12.35
N LEU A 546 -9.01 6.64 -11.18
CA LEU A 546 -10.13 7.26 -10.47
C LEU A 546 -9.69 8.40 -9.53
N THR A 547 -8.48 8.36 -9.00
CA THR A 547 -7.96 9.37 -8.05
C THR A 547 -8.05 10.81 -8.56
N PRO A 548 -7.82 11.18 -9.84
CA PRO A 548 -7.95 12.55 -10.31
C PRO A 548 -9.38 13.13 -10.29
N PHE A 549 -10.42 12.30 -10.12
CA PHE A 549 -11.80 12.76 -9.96
C PHE A 549 -12.06 13.34 -8.57
N MET A 550 -11.24 12.97 -7.58
CA MET A 550 -11.33 13.54 -6.25
C MET A 550 -10.97 15.02 -6.28
N SER A 551 -11.75 15.82 -5.56
CA SER A 551 -11.50 17.26 -5.46
C SER A 551 -10.33 17.53 -4.53
N CYS A 552 -9.14 17.73 -5.10
CA CYS A 552 -7.94 18.07 -4.30
C CYS A 552 -8.02 19.51 -3.77
N SER A 553 -7.17 19.84 -2.79
CA SER A 553 -7.10 21.16 -2.14
C SER A 553 -6.92 22.31 -3.14
N ALA A 554 -6.14 22.13 -4.20
CA ALA A 554 -5.90 23.12 -5.23
C ALA A 554 -7.12 23.49 -6.10
N LYS A 555 -8.18 22.67 -6.09
CA LYS A 555 -9.45 22.98 -6.76
C LYS A 555 -10.37 23.87 -5.91
N LEU A 556 -10.23 23.83 -4.58
CA LEU A 556 -11.10 24.59 -3.67
C LEU A 556 -11.04 26.11 -3.88
N PRO A 557 -9.88 26.77 -4.08
CA PRO A 557 -9.83 28.19 -4.41
C PRO A 557 -10.61 28.56 -5.68
N ILE A 558 -10.57 27.70 -6.71
CA ILE A 558 -11.34 27.91 -7.95
C ILE A 558 -12.83 27.89 -7.64
N TYR A 559 -13.29 26.90 -6.85
CA TYR A 559 -14.70 26.82 -6.46
C TYR A 559 -15.13 28.03 -5.65
N ALA A 560 -14.32 28.43 -4.66
CA ALA A 560 -14.61 29.59 -3.82
C ALA A 560 -14.69 30.88 -4.65
N PHE A 561 -13.74 31.12 -5.56
CA PHE A 561 -13.69 32.29 -6.42
C PHE A 561 -14.94 32.43 -7.29
N PHE A 562 -15.30 31.38 -8.02
CA PHE A 562 -16.45 31.43 -8.92
C PHE A 562 -17.79 31.42 -8.17
N THR A 563 -17.88 30.68 -7.05
CA THR A 563 -19.14 30.65 -6.28
C THR A 563 -19.40 31.98 -5.59
N ALA A 564 -18.36 32.67 -5.11
CA ALA A 564 -18.51 34.03 -4.55
C ALA A 564 -18.93 35.05 -5.62
N ALA A 565 -18.39 34.95 -6.84
CA ALA A 565 -18.70 35.88 -7.93
C ALA A 565 -20.09 35.67 -8.54
N PHE A 566 -20.50 34.40 -8.77
CA PHE A 566 -21.71 34.08 -9.53
C PHE A 566 -22.90 33.56 -8.71
N PHE A 567 -22.61 32.97 -7.52
CA PHE A 567 -23.60 32.31 -6.66
C PHE A 567 -23.51 32.71 -5.19
N PRO A 568 -23.48 34.02 -4.83
CA PRO A 568 -23.20 34.45 -3.46
C PRO A 568 -24.19 33.89 -2.43
N LYS A 569 -25.48 33.74 -2.79
CA LYS A 569 -26.51 33.18 -1.90
C LYS A 569 -26.42 31.66 -1.71
N TYR A 570 -25.85 30.93 -2.67
CA TYR A 570 -25.80 29.46 -2.71
C TYR A 570 -24.36 28.92 -2.77
N SER A 571 -23.39 29.74 -2.44
CA SER A 571 -21.95 29.40 -2.54
C SER A 571 -21.61 28.07 -1.88
N ALA A 572 -22.00 27.88 -0.62
CA ALA A 572 -21.76 26.64 0.11
C ALA A 572 -22.44 25.43 -0.55
N LEU A 573 -23.70 25.59 -1.02
CA LEU A 573 -24.43 24.51 -1.68
C LEU A 573 -23.74 24.07 -2.99
N VAL A 574 -23.32 25.03 -3.82
CA VAL A 574 -22.65 24.77 -5.09
C VAL A 574 -21.29 24.10 -4.84
N MET A 575 -20.53 24.55 -3.84
CA MET A 575 -19.26 23.90 -3.47
C MET A 575 -19.46 22.43 -3.04
N VAL A 576 -20.45 22.16 -2.19
CA VAL A 576 -20.81 20.81 -1.75
C VAL A 576 -21.23 19.95 -2.93
N LEU A 577 -22.09 20.47 -3.83
CA LEU A 577 -22.52 19.76 -5.03
C LEU A 577 -21.34 19.43 -5.97
N LEU A 578 -20.39 20.33 -6.15
CA LEU A 578 -19.19 20.08 -6.95
C LEU A 578 -18.31 18.98 -6.29
N TYR A 579 -18.17 19.02 -4.98
CA TYR A 579 -17.38 18.03 -4.25
C TYR A 579 -17.97 16.61 -4.39
N PHE A 580 -19.26 16.47 -4.12
CA PHE A 580 -19.96 15.20 -4.30
C PHE A 580 -20.13 14.81 -5.78
N GLY A 581 -20.21 15.78 -6.68
CA GLY A 581 -20.21 15.56 -8.12
C GLY A 581 -18.94 14.85 -8.61
N GLY A 582 -17.78 15.21 -8.07
CA GLY A 582 -16.52 14.51 -8.33
C GLY A 582 -16.55 13.05 -7.90
N ILE A 583 -17.04 12.78 -6.69
CA ILE A 583 -17.21 11.41 -6.16
C ILE A 583 -18.19 10.61 -7.04
N PHE A 584 -19.33 11.21 -7.38
CA PHE A 584 -20.33 10.58 -8.24
C PHE A 584 -19.76 10.20 -9.62
N MET A 585 -18.99 11.12 -10.23
CA MET A 585 -18.32 10.85 -11.50
C MET A 585 -17.27 9.76 -11.39
N ALA A 586 -16.53 9.69 -10.27
CA ALA A 586 -15.59 8.60 -10.03
C ALA A 586 -16.31 7.25 -9.94
N VAL A 587 -17.44 7.18 -9.24
CA VAL A 587 -18.26 5.96 -9.14
C VAL A 587 -18.80 5.55 -10.52
N LEU A 588 -19.32 6.49 -11.28
CA LEU A 588 -19.82 6.22 -12.64
C LEU A 588 -18.72 5.69 -13.57
N MET A 589 -17.55 6.33 -13.55
CA MET A 589 -16.38 5.87 -14.31
C MET A 589 -15.87 4.52 -13.85
N ALA A 590 -15.88 4.24 -12.55
CA ALA A 590 -15.51 2.93 -12.01
C ALA A 590 -16.43 1.83 -12.55
N MET A 591 -17.74 2.04 -12.52
CA MET A 591 -18.71 1.09 -13.07
C MET A 591 -18.53 0.87 -14.58
N LEU A 592 -18.25 1.93 -15.33
CA LEU A 592 -17.98 1.83 -16.77
C LEU A 592 -16.67 1.04 -17.03
N MET A 593 -15.62 1.34 -16.28
CA MET A 593 -14.30 0.69 -16.43
C MET A 593 -14.33 -0.77 -16.00
N GLN A 594 -15.11 -1.12 -14.98
CA GLN A 594 -15.33 -2.51 -14.54
C GLN A 594 -15.94 -3.36 -15.67
N GLY A 595 -16.91 -2.81 -16.40
CA GLY A 595 -17.60 -3.52 -17.48
C GLY A 595 -16.80 -3.61 -18.80
N THR A 596 -15.75 -2.77 -18.98
CA THR A 596 -15.02 -2.64 -20.25
C THR A 596 -13.55 -2.98 -20.16
N LEU A 597 -12.77 -2.17 -19.43
CA LEU A 597 -11.29 -2.22 -19.39
C LEU A 597 -10.75 -3.18 -18.32
N PHE A 598 -11.46 -3.33 -17.21
CA PHE A 598 -11.02 -4.09 -16.05
C PHE A 598 -12.05 -5.15 -15.67
N GLN A 599 -12.27 -6.08 -16.59
CA GLN A 599 -13.14 -7.24 -16.35
C GLN A 599 -12.55 -8.17 -15.27
N GLY A 600 -13.41 -8.88 -14.55
CA GLY A 600 -13.06 -9.80 -13.48
C GLY A 600 -13.47 -9.30 -12.10
N GLU A 601 -13.36 -10.19 -11.11
CA GLU A 601 -13.70 -9.88 -9.71
C GLU A 601 -12.56 -9.09 -9.03
N ALA A 602 -12.90 -8.26 -8.05
CA ALA A 602 -11.93 -7.63 -7.17
C ALA A 602 -11.19 -8.71 -6.36
N VAL A 603 -9.88 -8.52 -6.17
CA VAL A 603 -9.04 -9.46 -5.41
C VAL A 603 -9.69 -9.77 -4.06
N PRO A 604 -9.67 -11.04 -3.63
CA PRO A 604 -10.20 -11.45 -2.34
C PRO A 604 -9.63 -10.61 -1.20
N PHE A 605 -10.50 -10.27 -0.27
CA PHE A 605 -10.14 -9.46 0.88
C PHE A 605 -9.90 -10.37 2.07
N VAL A 606 -8.68 -10.85 2.19
CA VAL A 606 -8.22 -11.57 3.38
C VAL A 606 -7.19 -10.68 4.06
N MET A 607 -7.49 -10.23 5.26
CA MET A 607 -6.66 -9.27 5.98
C MET A 607 -6.79 -9.48 7.49
N GLU A 608 -5.70 -9.31 8.20
CA GLU A 608 -5.71 -9.14 9.67
C GLU A 608 -6.01 -7.70 10.05
N LEU A 609 -6.72 -7.54 11.15
CA LEU A 609 -6.87 -6.25 11.80
C LEU A 609 -5.80 -6.12 12.90
N PRO A 610 -4.69 -5.38 12.66
CA PRO A 610 -3.63 -5.24 13.66
C PRO A 610 -4.14 -4.55 14.91
N ASN A 611 -3.57 -4.85 16.09
CA ASN A 611 -3.89 -4.12 17.30
C ASN A 611 -3.58 -2.62 17.17
N TYR A 612 -4.38 -1.77 17.83
CA TYR A 612 -4.09 -0.33 17.83
C TYR A 612 -2.81 -0.04 18.62
N ARG A 613 -1.84 0.56 17.93
CA ARG A 613 -0.56 0.96 18.50
C ARG A 613 -0.30 2.44 18.26
N MET A 614 0.38 3.09 19.19
CA MET A 614 0.87 4.45 18.96
C MET A 614 2.13 4.39 18.11
N PRO A 615 2.18 5.11 16.99
CA PRO A 615 3.36 5.12 16.13
C PRO A 615 4.56 5.76 16.85
N GLY A 616 5.75 5.22 16.61
CA GLY A 616 6.99 5.76 17.16
C GLY A 616 7.34 7.10 16.51
N ALA A 617 7.55 8.15 17.31
CA ALA A 617 7.83 9.51 16.82
C ALA A 617 9.03 9.56 15.86
N LYS A 618 10.07 8.77 16.10
CA LYS A 618 11.26 8.68 15.23
C LYS A 618 10.91 8.11 13.84
N ASN A 619 10.11 7.05 13.79
CA ASN A 619 9.70 6.41 12.54
C ASN A 619 8.80 7.34 11.72
N VAL A 620 7.84 8.00 12.38
CA VAL A 620 6.98 9.01 11.72
C VAL A 620 7.82 10.15 11.17
N GLY A 621 8.78 10.68 11.95
CA GLY A 621 9.69 11.75 11.51
C GLY A 621 10.53 11.35 10.29
N GLN A 622 11.07 10.14 10.28
CA GLN A 622 11.85 9.63 9.15
C GLN A 622 10.97 9.44 7.90
N LEU A 623 9.80 8.85 8.06
CA LEU A 623 8.84 8.67 6.96
C LEU A 623 8.41 10.01 6.36
N LEU A 624 8.15 11.02 7.20
CA LEU A 624 7.81 12.36 6.75
C LEU A 624 8.95 13.01 5.95
N TRP A 625 10.19 12.87 6.44
CA TRP A 625 11.36 13.37 5.73
C TRP A 625 11.54 12.72 4.36
N ASP A 626 11.39 11.40 4.28
CA ASP A 626 11.51 10.66 3.03
C ASP A 626 10.41 11.07 2.03
N LYS A 627 9.16 11.21 2.50
CA LYS A 627 8.05 11.69 1.66
C LYS A 627 8.22 13.14 1.22
N ALA A 628 8.69 14.02 2.11
CA ALA A 628 8.98 15.41 1.78
C ALA A 628 10.13 15.54 0.76
N LYS A 629 11.22 14.80 0.97
CA LYS A 629 12.36 14.73 0.05
C LYS A 629 11.95 14.22 -1.32
N ASP A 630 11.18 13.15 -1.36
CA ASP A 630 10.67 12.54 -2.60
C ASP A 630 9.76 13.53 -3.38
N PHE A 631 8.88 14.23 -2.67
CA PHE A 631 8.04 15.27 -3.26
C PHE A 631 8.88 16.43 -3.81
N LEU A 632 9.84 16.94 -3.03
CA LEU A 632 10.73 18.02 -3.46
C LEU A 632 11.53 17.63 -4.70
N GLN A 633 12.18 16.48 -4.70
CA GLN A 633 12.99 16.05 -5.84
C GLN A 633 12.17 15.87 -7.12
N ARG A 634 10.96 15.33 -7.02
CA ARG A 634 10.11 15.01 -8.18
C ARG A 634 9.29 16.20 -8.66
N ALA A 635 8.66 16.91 -7.74
CA ALA A 635 7.84 18.06 -8.08
C ALA A 635 8.72 19.23 -8.55
N PHE A 636 9.83 19.51 -7.86
CA PHE A 636 10.71 20.63 -8.18
C PHE A 636 11.22 20.55 -9.62
N THR A 637 11.76 19.42 -10.07
CA THR A 637 12.33 19.30 -11.41
C THR A 637 11.30 19.53 -12.52
N VAL A 638 10.14 18.86 -12.41
CA VAL A 638 9.08 18.96 -13.42
C VAL A 638 8.45 20.35 -13.44
N ILE A 639 8.17 20.88 -12.26
CA ILE A 639 7.51 22.17 -12.11
C ILE A 639 8.48 23.31 -12.51
N PHE A 640 9.75 23.23 -12.10
CA PHE A 640 10.78 24.20 -12.47
C PHE A 640 10.90 24.36 -13.99
N VAL A 641 11.04 23.24 -14.72
CA VAL A 641 11.10 23.31 -16.19
C VAL A 641 9.83 23.91 -16.76
N ALA A 642 8.71 23.49 -16.23
CA ALA A 642 7.42 23.91 -16.71
C ALA A 642 7.10 25.39 -16.41
N THR A 643 7.52 25.95 -15.26
CA THR A 643 7.37 27.39 -14.96
C THR A 643 8.23 28.24 -15.89
N ILE A 644 9.44 27.82 -16.20
CA ILE A 644 10.29 28.50 -17.19
C ILE A 644 9.62 28.52 -18.58
N VAL A 645 9.05 27.38 -19.00
CA VAL A 645 8.33 27.32 -20.30
C VAL A 645 7.13 28.27 -20.31
N ILE A 646 6.32 28.31 -19.25
CA ILE A 646 5.18 29.21 -19.17
C ILE A 646 5.62 30.67 -19.16
N TRP A 647 6.63 31.00 -18.32
CA TRP A 647 7.20 32.34 -18.31
C TRP A 647 7.65 32.76 -19.71
N PHE A 648 8.37 31.90 -20.43
CA PHE A 648 8.78 32.16 -21.80
C PHE A 648 7.57 32.43 -22.72
N LEU A 649 6.54 31.60 -22.66
CA LEU A 649 5.34 31.76 -23.49
C LEU A 649 4.51 33.01 -23.10
N GLN A 650 4.64 33.51 -21.88
CA GLN A 650 3.96 34.72 -21.42
C GLN A 650 4.74 36.00 -21.77
N THR A 651 6.06 35.96 -21.70
CA THR A 651 6.95 37.12 -21.85
C THR A 651 7.24 37.41 -23.31
N PHE A 652 7.25 36.41 -24.19
CA PHE A 652 7.61 36.57 -25.58
C PHE A 652 6.40 36.49 -26.52
N GLY A 653 6.41 37.37 -27.53
CA GLY A 653 5.47 37.34 -28.65
C GLY A 653 5.90 36.36 -29.75
N THR A 654 5.05 36.22 -30.79
CA THR A 654 5.31 35.29 -31.92
C THR A 654 6.57 35.59 -32.72
N HIS A 655 7.09 36.82 -32.61
CA HIS A 655 8.34 37.26 -33.25
C HIS A 655 9.54 37.22 -32.27
N LEU A 656 9.40 36.55 -31.12
CA LEU A 656 10.43 36.46 -30.08
C LEU A 656 10.86 37.84 -29.49
N ASN A 657 10.01 38.85 -29.61
CA ASN A 657 10.15 40.13 -28.92
C ASN A 657 9.49 40.07 -27.53
N VAL A 658 9.99 40.78 -26.59
CA VAL A 658 9.36 40.98 -25.27
C VAL A 658 8.08 41.78 -25.46
N VAL A 659 6.97 41.30 -24.86
CA VAL A 659 5.62 41.85 -25.04
C VAL A 659 5.23 42.62 -23.78
N GLU A 660 4.75 43.86 -23.95
CA GLU A 660 4.22 44.70 -22.86
C GLU A 660 2.76 44.34 -22.54
N ASP A 661 1.96 43.97 -23.57
CA ASP A 661 0.56 43.55 -23.39
C ASP A 661 0.43 42.02 -23.46
N SER A 662 -0.16 41.42 -22.46
CA SER A 662 -0.37 39.95 -22.35
C SER A 662 -1.14 39.38 -23.55
N LYS A 663 -1.86 40.18 -24.30
CA LYS A 663 -2.63 39.73 -25.50
C LYS A 663 -1.71 39.31 -26.66
N ASP A 664 -0.54 39.86 -26.77
CA ASP A 664 0.40 39.62 -27.86
C ASP A 664 1.38 38.49 -27.55
N SER A 665 1.30 37.88 -26.35
CA SER A 665 2.12 36.76 -25.94
C SER A 665 1.82 35.51 -26.74
N ILE A 666 2.83 34.67 -26.90
CA ILE A 666 2.68 33.32 -27.53
C ILE A 666 1.57 32.54 -26.83
N LEU A 667 1.51 32.62 -25.49
CA LEU A 667 0.49 31.93 -24.70
C LEU A 667 -0.92 32.42 -25.04
N ALA A 668 -1.12 33.72 -25.19
CA ALA A 668 -2.44 34.28 -25.59
C ALA A 668 -2.83 33.85 -27.02
N VAL A 669 -1.89 33.83 -27.96
CA VAL A 669 -2.15 33.36 -29.33
C VAL A 669 -2.54 31.89 -29.37
N VAL A 670 -1.81 31.04 -28.62
CA VAL A 670 -2.16 29.61 -28.49
C VAL A 670 -3.52 29.43 -27.83
N SER A 671 -3.80 30.15 -26.77
CA SER A 671 -5.06 30.14 -26.04
C SER A 671 -6.22 30.61 -26.92
N GLY A 672 -5.99 31.67 -27.74
CA GLY A 672 -6.96 32.19 -28.71
C GLY A 672 -7.35 31.13 -29.77
N ARG A 673 -6.39 30.29 -30.20
CA ARG A 673 -6.67 29.17 -31.12
C ARG A 673 -7.41 28.02 -30.45
N LEU A 674 -7.28 27.86 -29.15
CA LEU A 674 -8.01 26.85 -28.37
C LEU A 674 -9.40 27.32 -27.92
N ALA A 675 -9.61 28.62 -27.76
CA ALA A 675 -10.86 29.22 -27.32
C ALA A 675 -12.12 28.75 -28.09
N PRO A 676 -12.08 28.58 -29.43
CA PRO A 676 -13.22 28.04 -30.18
C PRO A 676 -13.70 26.67 -29.72
N VAL A 677 -12.81 25.81 -29.20
CA VAL A 677 -13.14 24.49 -28.65
C VAL A 677 -14.06 24.61 -27.45
N PHE A 678 -13.92 25.68 -26.66
CA PHE A 678 -14.72 25.93 -25.45
C PHE A 678 -15.98 26.77 -25.68
N ARG A 679 -16.20 27.32 -26.90
CA ARG A 679 -17.41 28.07 -27.25
C ARG A 679 -18.71 27.29 -27.00
N PRO A 680 -18.81 26.02 -27.40
CA PRO A 680 -20.02 25.23 -27.14
C PRO A 680 -20.32 25.04 -25.66
N LEU A 681 -19.32 25.20 -24.78
CA LEU A 681 -19.46 25.10 -23.34
C LEU A 681 -19.78 26.44 -22.65
N GLY A 682 -19.84 27.52 -23.43
CA GLY A 682 -20.21 28.84 -22.94
C GLY A 682 -19.08 29.70 -22.40
N PHE A 683 -17.80 29.26 -22.49
CA PHE A 683 -16.63 30.00 -22.00
C PHE A 683 -15.48 30.07 -23.03
N GLY A 684 -15.79 30.31 -24.30
CA GLY A 684 -14.84 30.41 -25.40
C GLY A 684 -14.07 31.75 -25.47
N ASP A 685 -13.65 32.30 -24.32
CA ASP A 685 -12.79 33.50 -24.24
C ASP A 685 -11.31 33.07 -24.11
N TRP A 686 -10.40 33.82 -24.78
CA TRP A 686 -8.98 33.50 -24.77
C TRP A 686 -8.36 33.62 -23.36
N ARG A 687 -8.85 34.55 -22.51
CA ARG A 687 -8.39 34.74 -21.13
C ARG A 687 -8.73 33.53 -20.27
N VAL A 688 -9.94 33.00 -20.42
CA VAL A 688 -10.35 31.76 -19.73
C VAL A 688 -9.52 30.58 -20.23
N SER A 689 -9.28 30.48 -21.53
CA SER A 689 -8.43 29.45 -22.13
C SER A 689 -6.99 29.53 -21.63
N THR A 690 -6.44 30.76 -21.47
CA THR A 690 -5.11 31.00 -20.89
C THR A 690 -5.07 30.50 -19.44
N ALA A 691 -6.07 30.83 -18.63
CA ALA A 691 -6.16 30.37 -17.25
C ALA A 691 -6.29 28.84 -17.13
N LEU A 692 -6.95 28.18 -18.07
CA LEU A 692 -7.01 26.72 -18.11
C LEU A 692 -5.68 26.09 -18.50
N LEU A 693 -4.91 26.68 -19.40
CA LEU A 693 -3.57 26.23 -19.77
C LEU A 693 -2.58 26.40 -18.61
N THR A 694 -2.57 27.55 -17.95
CA THR A 694 -1.75 27.72 -16.75
C THR A 694 -2.19 26.81 -15.61
N GLY A 695 -3.49 26.57 -15.46
CA GLY A 695 -4.06 25.63 -14.49
C GLY A 695 -3.74 24.15 -14.78
N PHE A 696 -3.28 23.80 -15.97
CA PHE A 696 -2.71 22.47 -16.24
C PHE A 696 -1.37 22.30 -15.51
N MET A 697 -0.60 23.36 -15.37
CA MET A 697 0.64 23.36 -14.60
C MET A 697 0.36 23.17 -13.11
N ALA A 698 -0.39 24.12 -12.55
CA ALA A 698 -0.81 24.13 -11.17
C ALA A 698 -2.24 24.67 -11.09
N LYS A 699 -3.14 23.93 -10.45
CA LYS A 699 -4.58 24.25 -10.45
C LYS A 699 -4.90 25.61 -9.85
N GLU A 700 -4.17 26.01 -8.84
CA GLU A 700 -4.28 27.30 -8.17
C GLU A 700 -3.98 28.49 -9.09
N SER A 701 -3.15 28.29 -10.11
CA SER A 701 -2.80 29.33 -11.09
C SER A 701 -4.00 29.77 -11.95
N VAL A 702 -5.09 28.99 -11.99
CA VAL A 702 -6.33 29.39 -12.68
C VAL A 702 -6.86 30.71 -12.10
N VAL A 703 -6.96 30.81 -10.78
CA VAL A 703 -7.54 31.99 -10.11
C VAL A 703 -6.62 33.18 -10.26
N SER A 704 -5.32 33.03 -10.03
CA SER A 704 -4.35 34.12 -10.16
C SER A 704 -4.30 34.67 -11.61
N THR A 705 -4.27 33.77 -12.61
CA THR A 705 -4.29 34.16 -14.02
C THR A 705 -5.59 34.91 -14.37
N LEU A 706 -6.75 34.42 -13.91
CA LEU A 706 -8.02 35.13 -14.14
C LEU A 706 -8.07 36.49 -13.47
N SER A 707 -7.55 36.58 -12.24
CA SER A 707 -7.49 37.86 -11.51
C SER A 707 -6.59 38.88 -12.22
N VAL A 708 -5.47 38.45 -12.81
CA VAL A 708 -4.57 39.31 -13.59
C VAL A 708 -5.21 39.75 -14.92
N LEU A 709 -5.81 38.80 -15.66
CA LEU A 709 -6.34 39.07 -17.00
C LEU A 709 -7.67 39.80 -17.02
N PHE A 710 -8.47 39.68 -15.96
CA PHE A 710 -9.76 40.40 -15.83
C PHE A 710 -9.71 41.60 -14.91
N GLY A 711 -8.67 41.74 -14.08
CA GLY A 711 -8.50 42.87 -13.14
C GLY A 711 -9.55 42.90 -12.03
N THR A 712 -10.84 42.80 -12.35
CA THR A 712 -11.96 42.86 -11.39
C THR A 712 -12.95 41.71 -11.63
N THR A 713 -13.63 41.28 -10.57
CA THR A 713 -14.72 40.28 -10.66
C THR A 713 -15.90 40.79 -11.47
N ALA A 714 -16.11 42.11 -11.56
CA ALA A 714 -17.16 42.72 -12.37
C ALA A 714 -16.95 42.40 -13.87
N GLN A 715 -15.74 42.56 -14.38
CA GLN A 715 -15.42 42.27 -15.79
C GLN A 715 -15.60 40.77 -16.11
N LEU A 716 -15.34 39.90 -15.16
CA LEU A 716 -15.56 38.49 -15.31
C LEU A 716 -17.06 38.14 -15.43
N THR A 717 -17.92 38.85 -14.65
CA THR A 717 -19.38 38.64 -14.69
C THR A 717 -20.05 39.26 -15.93
N GLU A 718 -19.41 40.18 -16.62
CA GLU A 718 -19.87 40.69 -17.92
C GLU A 718 -19.68 39.67 -19.07
N ILE A 719 -18.61 38.87 -18.99
CA ILE A 719 -18.25 37.95 -20.06
C ILE A 719 -18.86 36.57 -19.84
N LEU A 720 -18.89 36.11 -18.59
CA LEU A 720 -19.45 34.79 -18.23
C LEU A 720 -20.83 34.92 -17.62
N THR A 721 -21.77 34.14 -18.13
CA THR A 721 -23.08 33.98 -17.50
C THR A 721 -22.98 33.01 -16.32
N PRO A 722 -23.94 33.00 -15.37
CA PRO A 722 -23.93 32.00 -14.28
C PRO A 722 -23.91 30.55 -14.77
N VAL A 723 -24.55 30.28 -15.93
CA VAL A 723 -24.56 28.94 -16.57
C VAL A 723 -23.18 28.61 -17.12
N SER A 724 -22.53 29.57 -17.79
CA SER A 724 -21.16 29.40 -18.29
C SER A 724 -20.15 29.23 -17.16
N ALA A 725 -20.34 29.97 -16.05
CA ALA A 725 -19.50 29.83 -14.86
C ALA A 725 -19.67 28.44 -14.20
N LEU A 726 -20.90 27.94 -14.10
CA LEU A 726 -21.15 26.58 -13.61
C LEU A 726 -20.53 25.52 -14.55
N SER A 727 -20.67 25.72 -15.87
CA SER A 727 -20.04 24.86 -16.87
C SER A 727 -18.52 24.84 -16.70
N LEU A 728 -17.89 26.01 -16.51
CA LEU A 728 -16.46 26.13 -16.27
C LEU A 728 -16.04 25.45 -14.95
N LEU A 729 -16.83 25.57 -13.88
CA LEU A 729 -16.59 24.89 -12.61
C LEU A 729 -16.62 23.37 -12.76
N VAL A 730 -17.61 22.82 -13.47
CA VAL A 730 -17.69 21.39 -13.78
C VAL A 730 -16.51 20.97 -14.66
N PHE A 731 -16.09 21.83 -15.60
CA PHE A 731 -14.88 21.57 -16.36
C PHE A 731 -13.65 21.53 -15.48
N CYS A 732 -13.44 22.50 -14.60
CA CYS A 732 -12.31 22.53 -13.66
C CYS A 732 -12.30 21.34 -12.69
N LEU A 733 -13.48 20.85 -12.29
CA LEU A 733 -13.61 19.62 -11.51
C LEU A 733 -13.07 18.41 -12.27
N LEU A 734 -13.43 18.31 -13.55
CA LEU A 734 -13.25 17.09 -14.34
C LEU A 734 -12.04 17.11 -15.28
N TYR A 735 -11.47 18.24 -15.66
CA TYR A 735 -10.39 18.29 -16.65
C TYR A 735 -9.06 17.73 -16.12
N THR A 736 -8.13 17.51 -17.02
CA THR A 736 -6.87 16.81 -16.79
C THR A 736 -6.18 17.21 -15.46
N PRO A 737 -5.60 16.28 -14.71
CA PRO A 737 -4.85 16.60 -13.50
C PRO A 737 -3.63 17.48 -13.82
N CYS A 738 -3.05 18.12 -12.80
CA CYS A 738 -1.86 18.94 -12.95
C CYS A 738 -0.67 18.12 -13.48
N VAL A 739 0.31 18.81 -14.08
CA VAL A 739 1.51 18.16 -14.68
C VAL A 739 2.21 17.22 -13.69
N ALA A 740 2.31 17.60 -12.41
CA ALA A 740 2.89 16.77 -11.36
C ALA A 740 2.12 15.45 -11.18
N ALA A 741 0.79 15.47 -11.23
CA ALA A 741 -0.03 14.28 -11.15
C ALA A 741 0.10 13.41 -12.40
N VAL A 742 0.15 14.00 -13.60
CA VAL A 742 0.41 13.27 -14.86
C VAL A 742 1.79 12.61 -14.83
N ALA A 743 2.81 13.30 -14.32
CA ALA A 743 4.15 12.74 -14.16
C ALA A 743 4.16 11.54 -13.18
N SER A 744 3.40 11.63 -12.09
CA SER A 744 3.23 10.51 -11.14
C SER A 744 2.51 9.33 -11.79
N ILE A 745 1.43 9.57 -12.53
CA ILE A 745 0.72 8.53 -13.29
C ILE A 745 1.64 7.87 -14.33
N LYS A 746 2.45 8.69 -15.05
CA LYS A 746 3.44 8.19 -16.02
C LYS A 746 4.44 7.24 -15.36
N ARG A 747 4.89 7.56 -14.16
CA ARG A 747 5.84 6.74 -13.41
C ARG A 747 5.21 5.42 -12.93
N GLU A 748 3.96 5.46 -12.48
CA GLU A 748 3.27 4.28 -11.93
C GLU A 748 2.72 3.35 -13.02
N LEU A 749 2.22 3.89 -14.11
CA LEU A 749 1.53 3.12 -15.17
C LEU A 749 2.21 3.18 -16.54
N GLY A 750 3.22 4.03 -16.69
CA GLY A 750 3.89 4.26 -17.98
C GLY A 750 3.25 5.35 -18.85
N GLY A 751 3.96 5.73 -19.90
CA GLY A 751 3.60 6.90 -20.75
C GLY A 751 2.29 6.73 -21.52
N ARG A 752 1.95 5.52 -21.96
CA ARG A 752 0.71 5.24 -22.70
C ARG A 752 -0.53 5.48 -21.83
N TRP A 753 -0.52 5.04 -20.57
CA TRP A 753 -1.61 5.25 -19.63
C TRP A 753 -1.72 6.72 -19.22
N ALA A 754 -0.60 7.41 -18.98
CA ALA A 754 -0.61 8.83 -18.67
C ALA A 754 -1.20 9.67 -19.82
N ALA A 755 -0.80 9.40 -21.06
CA ALA A 755 -1.39 10.03 -22.24
C ALA A 755 -2.89 9.69 -22.37
N GLY A 756 -3.26 8.43 -22.15
CA GLY A 756 -4.65 7.98 -22.13
C GLY A 756 -5.51 8.73 -21.12
N VAL A 757 -4.98 8.98 -19.91
CA VAL A 757 -5.68 9.79 -18.88
C VAL A 757 -5.88 11.22 -19.36
N VAL A 758 -4.85 11.88 -19.89
CA VAL A 758 -4.96 13.26 -20.38
C VAL A 758 -5.98 13.34 -21.51
N VAL A 759 -5.88 12.47 -22.50
CA VAL A 759 -6.81 12.44 -23.66
C VAL A 759 -8.24 12.12 -23.21
N SER A 760 -8.45 11.06 -22.43
CA SER A 760 -9.79 10.68 -21.96
C SER A 760 -10.43 11.76 -21.12
N GLN A 761 -9.63 12.44 -20.27
CA GLN A 761 -10.14 13.52 -19.45
C GLN A 761 -10.37 14.82 -20.20
N CYS A 762 -9.70 15.06 -21.31
CA CYS A 762 -9.99 16.20 -22.17
C CYS A 762 -11.12 15.92 -23.20
N VAL A 763 -11.09 14.76 -23.88
CA VAL A 763 -11.99 14.48 -25.02
C VAL A 763 -13.35 13.91 -24.58
N ASN A 764 -13.39 12.87 -23.78
CA ASN A 764 -14.65 12.25 -23.35
C ASN A 764 -15.49 13.22 -22.50
N ARG A 765 -14.86 14.16 -21.83
CA ARG A 765 -15.53 15.11 -20.95
C ARG A 765 -16.06 16.32 -21.68
N LEU A 766 -15.45 16.75 -22.76
CA LEU A 766 -16.06 17.73 -23.65
C LEU A 766 -17.45 17.28 -24.16
N GLY A 767 -17.59 15.98 -24.48
CA GLY A 767 -18.86 15.42 -24.90
C GLY A 767 -19.93 15.39 -23.78
N TRP A 768 -19.59 14.84 -22.59
CA TRP A 768 -20.51 14.80 -21.45
C TRP A 768 -20.87 16.17 -20.92
N GLN A 769 -19.94 17.11 -20.97
CA GLN A 769 -20.13 18.46 -20.51
C GLN A 769 -20.98 19.28 -21.50
N LEU A 770 -20.84 19.05 -22.80
CA LEU A 770 -21.73 19.61 -23.81
C LEU A 770 -23.18 19.18 -23.54
N LEU A 771 -23.40 17.91 -23.25
CA LEU A 771 -24.71 17.36 -22.89
C LEU A 771 -25.23 17.97 -21.59
N SER A 772 -24.42 18.12 -20.55
CA SER A 772 -24.83 18.72 -19.28
C SER A 772 -25.10 20.21 -19.41
N TYR A 773 -24.30 20.95 -20.18
CA TYR A 773 -24.54 22.37 -20.49
C TYR A 773 -25.83 22.57 -21.26
N MET A 774 -26.08 21.78 -22.29
CA MET A 774 -27.33 21.83 -23.07
C MET A 774 -28.55 21.49 -22.20
N ALA A 775 -28.50 20.45 -21.39
CA ALA A 775 -29.57 20.07 -20.47
C ALA A 775 -29.86 21.17 -19.46
N PHE A 776 -28.82 21.77 -18.86
CA PHE A 776 -29.00 22.85 -17.89
C PHE A 776 -29.48 24.15 -18.53
N ALA A 777 -28.98 24.49 -19.71
CA ALA A 777 -29.48 25.62 -20.49
C ALA A 777 -30.97 25.47 -20.88
N LEU A 778 -31.38 24.26 -21.27
CA LEU A 778 -32.78 23.92 -21.54
C LEU A 778 -33.65 24.04 -20.28
N LEU A 779 -33.15 23.58 -19.14
CA LEU A 779 -33.86 23.65 -17.87
C LEU A 779 -34.02 25.08 -17.39
N VAL A 780 -33.00 25.92 -17.49
CA VAL A 780 -33.06 27.35 -17.19
C VAL A 780 -34.01 28.07 -18.17
N TRP A 781 -34.00 27.71 -19.44
CA TRP A 781 -34.93 28.25 -20.43
C TRP A 781 -36.36 27.85 -20.10
N HIS A 782 -36.63 26.59 -19.75
CA HIS A 782 -37.95 26.07 -19.39
C HIS A 782 -38.49 26.73 -18.11
N VAL A 783 -37.65 26.91 -17.09
CA VAL A 783 -37.97 27.63 -15.85
C VAL A 783 -38.27 29.10 -16.13
N LYS A 784 -37.45 29.80 -16.95
CA LYS A 784 -37.75 31.18 -17.37
C LYS A 784 -39.04 31.32 -18.18
N LYS A 785 -39.41 30.31 -18.98
CA LYS A 785 -40.66 30.29 -19.77
C LYS A 785 -41.87 30.05 -18.90
N ASN A 786 -41.75 29.34 -17.78
CA ASN A 786 -42.88 29.06 -16.88
C ASN A 786 -43.05 30.09 -15.74
N ILE A 787 -42.13 31.06 -15.60
CA ILE A 787 -42.20 32.15 -14.62
C ILE A 787 -42.73 33.47 -15.31
N LYS A 788 -42.80 33.46 -16.63
CA LYS A 788 -43.56 34.47 -17.38
C LYS A 788 -45.01 33.99 -17.63
#